data_81ebaae1866966b89192f7a7417eb677
#
_entry.id   81ebaae1866966b89192f7a7417eb677
#
_cell.length_a   1.000
_cell.length_b   1.000
_cell.length_c   1.000
_cell.angle_alpha   90.00
_cell.angle_beta   90.00
_cell.angle_gamma   90.00
#
_symmetry.space_group_name_H-M   'P 1'
#
loop_
_entity.id
_entity.type
_entity.pdbx_description
1 polymer ?
#
loop_
_entity_poly.entity_id
_entity_poly.type
_entity_poly.pdbx_seq_one_letter_code
_entity_poly.pdbx_strand_id
1 'polypeptide(L)'
;MNHEDSRPWFQKPTRVLQFNIEDRYGSSIEGLTGAELARLAHDLGANVLVIFARDGWGRIFYRGGEVGPEHGKMVGDIVRDAVREGRKLGVRVVAMVAHTANRWLYKKHANWAQVNARGETILLEHVPYHEEGYEPEWPQMCLNSPFKDFIKEEVREALELGVDGIFLDSFRYQPDYERSCYCEWCRRRFKEEYGYDMPEKPDWRDSRWRELWDWRYRVVIERLRELYSLVKTRKPDALFMYNSHPGGWAGRTNRVVEEGREYLDAVFAECSEADHQPPGFITEMVKLTKAMLGEGKTVWASRNYFHLYRTVVPSTPLNIRQGLRETIIAGGSPWALIFSNSYAQDRTALNAIKEVFEEHKQIEEYLDGAVPLHYAAVVVSNVTRDHYGRDKPEHYVDEVRGFYHALKHEHVPVDFIAGRDLVADVLRKYSVVILPNTVCLPNHALNSIREYVRGGGGLIATYLTSTCGEGCIEKYEFGLAETLKARFRGVLKLPWTYVTQARHDHPLLEGIPQTPILVGDMSYDFTRERVAPHMAWHTIIKSDADVVAQVALPASEWGFEYTLGRSPPALAGATGLPAITASTYGDGKTAYYTWQLGRHYWRVGLPTYRRLILNAVKYVARVDAPVKVQAPETVSTEYFTQGDRLIIHLLNHTYNQRIQAIGIGKTKQPIPGYSTSAAVHPPREVIPIKDITIKVRVGDPSKFTALAPLKNGSTLQTRGNGEWLVISVDTLKEYEVVVIEPKG
;
A
#
# COMPACT_ATOMS: atom_id res chain seq x y z
N MET A 1 -24.50 -23.87 -22.99
CA MET A 1 -24.46 -24.28 -21.57
C MET A 1 -23.71 -23.18 -20.83
N ASN A 2 -24.44 -22.38 -20.08
CA ASN A 2 -23.80 -21.38 -19.19
C ASN A 2 -23.01 -22.18 -18.16
N HIS A 3 -21.67 -22.16 -18.24
CA HIS A 3 -20.86 -22.54 -17.11
C HIS A 3 -21.16 -21.50 -16.03
N GLU A 4 -21.92 -21.90 -15.01
CA GLU A 4 -22.03 -21.07 -13.81
C GLU A 4 -20.60 -20.76 -13.33
N ASP A 5 -20.31 -19.48 -13.24
CA ASP A 5 -19.02 -18.99 -12.74
C ASP A 5 -18.83 -19.49 -11.30
N SER A 6 -17.98 -20.50 -11.14
CA SER A 6 -17.72 -21.19 -9.87
C SER A 6 -16.85 -20.38 -8.89
N ARG A 7 -16.41 -19.17 -9.28
CA ARG A 7 -15.62 -18.32 -8.38
C ARG A 7 -16.43 -17.93 -7.15
N PRO A 8 -15.81 -17.88 -5.95
CA PRO A 8 -16.44 -17.37 -4.76
C PRO A 8 -16.98 -15.95 -4.97
N TRP A 9 -18.09 -15.63 -4.33
CA TRP A 9 -18.78 -14.34 -4.48
C TRP A 9 -17.87 -13.14 -4.19
N PHE A 10 -16.90 -13.26 -3.28
CA PHE A 10 -15.97 -12.22 -2.89
C PHE A 10 -14.80 -12.00 -3.88
N GLN A 11 -14.68 -12.84 -4.91
CA GLN A 11 -13.77 -12.66 -6.03
C GLN A 11 -14.44 -11.95 -7.22
N LYS A 12 -15.76 -11.77 -7.15
CA LYS A 12 -16.52 -10.98 -8.13
C LYS A 12 -16.52 -9.52 -7.75
N PRO A 13 -16.84 -8.59 -8.67
CA PRO A 13 -16.93 -7.17 -8.35
C PRO A 13 -17.88 -6.91 -7.18
N THR A 14 -17.37 -6.28 -6.12
CA THR A 14 -18.12 -5.97 -4.90
C THR A 14 -18.11 -4.47 -4.61
N ARG A 15 -19.19 -3.98 -4.04
CA ARG A 15 -19.39 -2.62 -3.55
C ARG A 15 -19.75 -2.70 -2.07
N VAL A 16 -18.89 -2.20 -1.21
CA VAL A 16 -18.96 -2.46 0.21
C VAL A 16 -19.38 -1.22 0.97
N LEU A 17 -20.39 -1.36 1.81
CA LEU A 17 -20.73 -0.36 2.82
C LEU A 17 -20.38 -0.92 4.20
N GLN A 18 -19.60 -0.17 4.97
CA GLN A 18 -19.44 -0.39 6.41
C GLN A 18 -20.15 0.73 7.16
N PHE A 19 -20.97 0.36 8.14
CA PHE A 19 -21.53 1.32 9.05
C PHE A 19 -20.91 1.08 10.43
N ASN A 20 -20.06 2.03 10.85
CA ASN A 20 -19.40 1.94 12.15
C ASN A 20 -20.34 2.44 13.24
N ILE A 21 -20.73 1.52 14.13
CA ILE A 21 -21.67 1.73 15.23
C ILE A 21 -20.98 1.69 16.60
N GLU A 22 -19.66 1.73 16.60
CA GLU A 22 -18.86 1.62 17.80
C GLU A 22 -18.66 2.99 18.46
N ASP A 23 -19.18 3.16 19.67
CA ASP A 23 -18.91 4.30 20.52
C ASP A 23 -19.06 3.97 22.01
N ARG A 24 -18.40 4.76 22.88
CA ARG A 24 -18.36 4.52 24.32
C ARG A 24 -19.74 4.49 24.96
N TYR A 25 -20.62 5.39 24.56
CA TYR A 25 -21.91 5.64 25.19
C TYR A 25 -23.08 4.94 24.48
N GLY A 26 -22.82 4.35 23.32
CA GLY A 26 -23.81 3.69 22.48
C GLY A 26 -24.81 4.64 21.81
N SER A 27 -24.44 5.93 21.69
CA SER A 27 -25.27 6.90 20.97
C SER A 27 -25.36 6.59 19.47
N SER A 28 -24.35 5.92 18.94
CA SER A 28 -24.29 5.56 17.52
C SER A 28 -25.28 4.51 17.07
N ILE A 29 -25.83 3.71 18.00
CA ILE A 29 -26.82 2.67 17.68
C ILE A 29 -28.22 3.01 18.18
N GLU A 30 -28.40 4.13 18.87
CA GLU A 30 -29.70 4.52 19.42
C GLU A 30 -30.73 4.71 18.30
N GLY A 31 -31.77 3.88 18.30
CA GLY A 31 -32.82 3.88 17.29
C GLY A 31 -32.47 3.18 15.96
N LEU A 32 -31.25 2.64 15.78
CA LEU A 32 -30.88 1.89 14.60
C LEU A 32 -31.23 0.39 14.72
N THR A 33 -31.69 -0.16 13.60
CA THR A 33 -31.94 -1.60 13.43
C THR A 33 -31.05 -2.20 12.36
N GLY A 34 -30.71 -3.47 12.46
CA GLY A 34 -29.94 -4.15 11.41
C GLY A 34 -30.64 -4.15 10.05
N ALA A 35 -31.98 -4.20 10.04
CA ALA A 35 -32.75 -4.14 8.81
C ALA A 35 -32.63 -2.77 8.10
N GLU A 36 -32.57 -1.67 8.84
CA GLU A 36 -32.33 -0.34 8.26
C GLU A 36 -30.93 -0.22 7.67
N LEU A 37 -29.91 -0.79 8.32
CA LEU A 37 -28.56 -0.80 7.79
C LEU A 37 -28.46 -1.60 6.49
N ALA A 38 -29.15 -2.75 6.39
CA ALA A 38 -29.19 -3.53 5.16
C ALA A 38 -29.93 -2.78 4.01
N ARG A 39 -31.04 -2.09 4.32
CA ARG A 39 -31.74 -1.22 3.34
C ARG A 39 -30.86 -0.07 2.90
N LEU A 40 -30.18 0.61 3.81
CA LEU A 40 -29.26 1.71 3.46
C LEU A 40 -28.18 1.22 2.50
N ALA A 41 -27.57 0.06 2.78
CA ALA A 41 -26.56 -0.53 1.88
C ALA A 41 -27.15 -0.77 0.48
N HIS A 42 -28.32 -1.40 0.39
CA HIS A 42 -29.02 -1.65 -0.87
C HIS A 42 -29.33 -0.35 -1.63
N ASP A 43 -29.87 0.66 -0.95
CA ASP A 43 -30.31 1.93 -1.57
C ASP A 43 -29.15 2.78 -2.08
N LEU A 44 -27.95 2.59 -1.50
CA LEU A 44 -26.70 3.16 -1.98
C LEU A 44 -26.05 2.34 -3.10
N GLY A 45 -26.60 1.16 -3.45
CA GLY A 45 -26.05 0.30 -4.50
C GLY A 45 -24.96 -0.65 -4.02
N ALA A 46 -24.73 -0.78 -2.72
CA ALA A 46 -23.83 -1.78 -2.16
C ALA A 46 -24.42 -3.19 -2.28
N ASN A 47 -23.56 -4.18 -2.54
CA ASN A 47 -23.93 -5.58 -2.50
C ASN A 47 -23.28 -6.34 -1.31
N VAL A 48 -22.52 -5.61 -0.48
CA VAL A 48 -21.94 -6.12 0.77
C VAL A 48 -22.11 -5.07 1.87
N LEU A 49 -22.61 -5.52 3.04
CA LEU A 49 -22.67 -4.74 4.28
C LEU A 49 -21.69 -5.33 5.29
N VAL A 50 -20.81 -4.51 5.85
CA VAL A 50 -19.94 -4.88 6.96
C VAL A 50 -20.47 -4.22 8.24
N ILE A 51 -20.74 -5.03 9.26
CA ILE A 51 -21.23 -4.58 10.57
C ILE A 51 -20.48 -5.24 11.72
N PHE A 52 -20.47 -4.58 12.87
CA PHE A 52 -19.87 -5.15 14.07
C PHE A 52 -20.67 -6.33 14.61
N ALA A 53 -20.01 -7.45 14.89
CA ALA A 53 -20.53 -8.47 15.80
C ALA A 53 -20.16 -8.15 17.26
N ARG A 54 -18.94 -7.61 17.47
CA ARG A 54 -18.45 -7.17 18.79
C ARG A 54 -17.55 -5.92 18.64
N ASP A 55 -17.64 -5.01 19.58
CA ASP A 55 -16.81 -3.80 19.64
C ASP A 55 -15.58 -3.95 20.56
N GLY A 56 -14.72 -2.91 20.59
CA GLY A 56 -13.51 -2.86 21.42
C GLY A 56 -13.78 -2.84 22.95
N TRP A 57 -14.98 -2.48 23.36
CA TRP A 57 -15.41 -2.60 24.77
C TRP A 57 -15.81 -4.04 25.14
N GLY A 58 -15.93 -4.95 24.16
CA GLY A 58 -16.33 -6.34 24.33
C GLY A 58 -17.85 -6.55 24.33
N ARG A 59 -18.65 -5.55 23.86
CA ARG A 59 -20.10 -5.63 23.75
C ARG A 59 -20.49 -6.27 22.42
N ILE A 60 -21.49 -7.17 22.46
CA ILE A 60 -21.99 -7.85 21.25
C ILE A 60 -23.26 -7.15 20.74
N PHE A 61 -23.47 -7.19 19.42
CA PHE A 61 -24.57 -6.56 18.71
C PHE A 61 -25.63 -7.58 18.24
N TYR A 62 -25.77 -8.68 18.98
CA TYR A 62 -26.77 -9.74 18.75
C TYR A 62 -27.24 -10.32 20.07
N ARG A 63 -28.38 -11.04 20.06
CA ARG A 63 -28.99 -11.61 21.25
C ARG A 63 -28.50 -13.02 21.55
N GLY A 64 -28.38 -13.35 22.82
CA GLY A 64 -28.09 -14.70 23.30
C GLY A 64 -26.67 -15.17 23.05
N GLY A 65 -25.70 -14.28 22.88
CA GLY A 65 -24.28 -14.64 22.79
C GLY A 65 -23.64 -14.77 24.18
N GLU A 66 -22.57 -15.55 24.24
CA GLU A 66 -21.80 -15.82 25.47
C GLU A 66 -20.44 -15.12 25.51
N VAL A 67 -19.95 -14.64 24.37
CA VAL A 67 -18.61 -14.02 24.22
C VAL A 67 -18.56 -12.55 24.66
N GLY A 68 -19.65 -12.00 25.17
CA GLY A 68 -19.68 -10.63 25.68
C GLY A 68 -21.06 -10.23 26.17
N PRO A 69 -21.16 -9.09 26.88
CA PRO A 69 -22.46 -8.54 27.23
C PRO A 69 -23.15 -7.97 25.99
N GLU A 70 -24.43 -8.18 25.88
CA GLU A 70 -25.24 -7.51 24.86
C GLU A 70 -25.16 -5.99 25.03
N HIS A 71 -25.10 -5.29 23.91
CA HIS A 71 -25.04 -3.83 23.94
C HIS A 71 -26.36 -3.24 24.49
N GLY A 72 -26.28 -2.52 25.62
CA GLY A 72 -27.46 -2.10 26.39
C GLY A 72 -28.45 -1.18 25.65
N LYS A 73 -28.05 -0.51 24.58
CA LYS A 73 -28.92 0.35 23.76
C LYS A 73 -29.35 -0.30 22.44
N MET A 74 -29.06 -1.58 22.25
CA MET A 74 -29.43 -2.31 21.04
C MET A 74 -30.94 -2.51 20.95
N VAL A 75 -31.55 -2.13 19.84
CA VAL A 75 -32.96 -2.38 19.49
C VAL A 75 -33.03 -3.61 18.60
N GLY A 76 -33.74 -4.65 19.01
CA GLY A 76 -33.82 -5.92 18.27
C GLY A 76 -32.52 -6.72 18.35
N ASP A 77 -32.14 -7.34 17.23
CA ASP A 77 -30.90 -8.08 17.03
C ASP A 77 -30.22 -7.54 15.77
N ILE A 78 -29.24 -6.66 15.93
CA ILE A 78 -28.67 -5.92 14.79
C ILE A 78 -28.09 -6.86 13.76
N VAL A 79 -27.30 -7.87 14.15
CA VAL A 79 -26.63 -8.76 13.19
C VAL A 79 -27.65 -9.68 12.50
N ARG A 80 -28.51 -10.39 13.26
CA ARG A 80 -29.49 -11.30 12.65
C ARG A 80 -30.51 -10.56 11.79
N ASP A 81 -30.94 -9.36 12.21
CA ASP A 81 -31.88 -8.55 11.43
C ASP A 81 -31.24 -8.06 10.12
N ALA A 82 -29.96 -7.66 10.15
CA ALA A 82 -29.21 -7.30 8.95
C ALA A 82 -29.06 -8.51 7.99
N VAL A 83 -28.72 -9.69 8.51
CA VAL A 83 -28.60 -10.92 7.70
C VAL A 83 -29.95 -11.28 7.06
N ARG A 84 -31.04 -11.24 7.84
CA ARG A 84 -32.37 -11.56 7.33
C ARG A 84 -32.83 -10.61 6.24
N GLU A 85 -32.67 -9.31 6.43
CA GLU A 85 -33.06 -8.30 5.46
C GLU A 85 -32.11 -8.27 4.26
N GLY A 86 -30.81 -8.38 4.49
CA GLY A 86 -29.79 -8.43 3.44
C GLY A 86 -30.04 -9.57 2.44
N ARG A 87 -30.45 -10.76 2.90
CA ARG A 87 -30.81 -11.89 2.02
C ARG A 87 -31.97 -11.56 1.08
N LYS A 88 -32.98 -10.82 1.56
CA LYS A 88 -34.12 -10.41 0.73
C LYS A 88 -33.69 -9.39 -0.35
N LEU A 89 -32.72 -8.56 -0.03
CA LEU A 89 -32.27 -7.46 -0.87
C LEU A 89 -31.05 -7.81 -1.75
N GLY A 90 -30.53 -9.05 -1.64
CA GLY A 90 -29.31 -9.46 -2.35
C GLY A 90 -28.03 -8.82 -1.78
N VAL A 91 -28.04 -8.34 -0.56
CA VAL A 91 -26.88 -7.78 0.16
C VAL A 91 -26.27 -8.84 1.07
N ARG A 92 -24.99 -9.14 0.85
CA ARG A 92 -24.19 -10.01 1.70
C ARG A 92 -23.85 -9.30 3.01
N VAL A 93 -23.81 -10.02 4.13
CA VAL A 93 -23.45 -9.45 5.43
C VAL A 93 -22.18 -10.08 5.96
N VAL A 94 -21.16 -9.26 6.23
CA VAL A 94 -19.88 -9.67 6.80
C VAL A 94 -19.80 -9.13 8.22
N ALA A 95 -19.55 -10.05 9.18
CA ALA A 95 -19.40 -9.67 10.57
C ALA A 95 -17.98 -9.24 10.87
N MET A 96 -17.83 -8.03 11.37
CA MET A 96 -16.58 -7.55 11.92
C MET A 96 -16.45 -8.05 13.36
N VAL A 97 -15.47 -8.92 13.56
CA VAL A 97 -14.99 -9.29 14.89
C VAL A 97 -13.91 -8.28 15.22
N ALA A 98 -14.30 -7.29 16.03
CA ALA A 98 -13.44 -6.16 16.27
C ALA A 98 -12.27 -6.56 17.16
N HIS A 99 -11.08 -6.29 16.67
CA HIS A 99 -9.87 -6.07 17.45
C HIS A 99 -9.37 -7.23 18.33
N THR A 100 -8.07 -7.29 18.53
CA THR A 100 -7.52 -7.92 19.73
C THR A 100 -7.92 -7.16 21.00
N ALA A 101 -8.42 -5.92 20.88
CA ALA A 101 -8.92 -5.16 22.00
C ALA A 101 -10.24 -5.72 22.55
N ASN A 102 -10.31 -5.91 23.87
CA ASN A 102 -11.52 -6.35 24.55
C ASN A 102 -11.49 -5.90 26.03
N ARG A 103 -12.12 -4.74 26.31
CA ARG A 103 -12.14 -4.18 27.67
C ARG A 103 -12.89 -5.04 28.66
N TRP A 104 -14.02 -5.65 28.24
CA TRP A 104 -14.79 -6.52 29.12
C TRP A 104 -13.98 -7.75 29.56
N LEU A 105 -13.27 -8.38 28.63
CA LEU A 105 -12.42 -9.53 28.92
C LEU A 105 -11.20 -9.12 29.76
N TYR A 106 -10.62 -7.95 29.51
CA TYR A 106 -9.54 -7.41 30.30
C TYR A 106 -9.90 -7.22 31.77
N LYS A 107 -11.11 -6.73 32.07
CA LYS A 107 -11.60 -6.60 33.45
C LYS A 107 -11.72 -7.95 34.19
N LYS A 108 -11.91 -9.05 33.45
CA LYS A 108 -11.98 -10.41 34.02
C LYS A 108 -10.61 -11.10 34.06
N HIS A 109 -9.77 -10.86 33.08
CA HIS A 109 -8.51 -11.55 32.85
C HIS A 109 -7.41 -10.56 32.40
N ALA A 110 -7.04 -9.65 33.29
CA ALA A 110 -6.03 -8.61 32.98
C ALA A 110 -4.67 -9.23 32.58
N ASN A 111 -4.32 -10.40 33.11
CA ASN A 111 -3.11 -11.14 32.76
C ASN A 111 -3.11 -11.75 31.35
N TRP A 112 -4.23 -11.69 30.61
CA TRP A 112 -4.27 -12.08 29.20
C TRP A 112 -3.90 -10.93 28.25
N ALA A 113 -3.74 -9.71 28.76
CA ALA A 113 -3.41 -8.55 27.95
C ALA A 113 -1.98 -8.56 27.42
N GLN A 114 -1.76 -7.88 26.32
CA GLN A 114 -0.43 -7.53 25.86
C GLN A 114 0.21 -6.52 26.81
N VAL A 115 1.47 -6.77 27.15
CA VAL A 115 2.24 -5.92 28.06
C VAL A 115 3.56 -5.60 27.39
N ASN A 116 3.95 -4.33 27.33
CA ASN A 116 5.22 -3.91 26.73
C ASN A 116 6.43 -4.28 27.61
N ALA A 117 7.64 -3.99 27.16
CA ALA A 117 8.87 -4.30 27.90
C ALA A 117 9.00 -3.57 29.25
N ARG A 118 8.22 -2.49 29.47
CA ARG A 118 8.17 -1.73 30.73
C ARG A 118 7.11 -2.26 31.72
N GLY A 119 6.33 -3.26 31.34
CA GLY A 119 5.26 -3.81 32.14
C GLY A 119 3.92 -3.05 32.00
N GLU A 120 3.78 -2.17 31.01
CA GLU A 120 2.56 -1.41 30.76
C GLU A 120 1.64 -2.14 29.78
N THR A 121 0.34 -2.13 30.06
CA THR A 121 -0.66 -2.70 29.14
C THR A 121 -0.68 -1.96 27.81
N ILE A 122 -0.63 -2.69 26.71
CA ILE A 122 -0.68 -2.12 25.39
C ILE A 122 -2.12 -1.81 25.01
N LEU A 123 -2.38 -0.56 24.66
CA LEU A 123 -3.67 -0.09 24.14
C LEU A 123 -3.67 -0.07 22.63
N LEU A 124 -4.80 -0.36 22.00
CA LEU A 124 -4.93 -0.32 20.55
C LEU A 124 -4.72 1.09 20.03
N GLU A 125 -5.34 2.05 20.70
CA GLU A 125 -5.29 3.43 20.33
C GLU A 125 -4.99 4.33 21.52
N HIS A 126 -4.14 5.30 21.29
CA HIS A 126 -4.00 6.44 22.18
C HIS A 126 -5.02 7.48 21.73
N VAL A 127 -6.13 7.58 22.42
CA VAL A 127 -6.99 8.75 22.26
C VAL A 127 -6.25 9.94 22.89
N PRO A 128 -5.83 10.95 22.09
CA PRO A 128 -4.93 11.98 22.57
C PRO A 128 -5.55 12.98 23.55
N TYR A 129 -6.80 12.78 23.95
CA TYR A 129 -7.58 13.69 24.81
C TYR A 129 -8.03 13.02 26.10
N HIS A 130 -7.16 12.21 26.72
CA HIS A 130 -7.46 11.68 28.04
C HIS A 130 -7.26 12.73 29.10
N GLU A 131 -8.31 13.05 29.80
CA GLU A 131 -8.21 13.74 31.08
C GLU A 131 -7.56 12.83 32.12
N GLU A 132 -6.89 13.40 33.10
CA GLU A 132 -6.31 12.67 34.22
C GLU A 132 -7.37 11.77 34.89
N GLY A 133 -7.06 10.48 35.08
CA GLY A 133 -7.96 9.49 35.67
C GLY A 133 -8.83 8.68 34.69
N TYR A 134 -8.62 8.82 33.38
CA TYR A 134 -9.36 8.06 32.37
C TYR A 134 -8.90 6.59 32.32
N GLU A 135 -9.83 5.64 32.43
CA GLU A 135 -9.51 4.22 32.29
C GLU A 135 -9.10 3.85 30.86
N PRO A 136 -8.09 2.94 30.67
CA PRO A 136 -7.71 2.45 29.37
C PRO A 136 -8.90 1.93 28.58
N GLU A 137 -9.17 2.48 27.40
CA GLU A 137 -10.39 2.10 26.69
C GLU A 137 -10.25 0.76 25.97
N TRP A 138 -9.16 0.52 25.26
CA TRP A 138 -9.01 -0.64 24.42
C TRP A 138 -7.72 -1.42 24.67
N PRO A 139 -7.61 -2.12 25.83
CA PRO A 139 -6.48 -2.99 26.10
C PRO A 139 -6.46 -4.14 25.10
N GLN A 140 -5.32 -4.38 24.50
CA GLN A 140 -5.12 -5.45 23.54
C GLN A 140 -4.86 -6.77 24.26
N MET A 141 -5.57 -7.83 23.88
CA MET A 141 -5.39 -9.17 24.40
C MET A 141 -4.26 -9.89 23.66
N CYS A 142 -3.47 -10.69 24.38
CA CYS A 142 -2.32 -11.37 23.83
C CYS A 142 -2.71 -12.63 23.06
N LEU A 143 -2.20 -12.76 21.84
CA LEU A 143 -2.46 -13.90 20.94
C LEU A 143 -1.82 -15.23 21.42
N ASN A 144 -0.96 -15.20 22.43
CA ASN A 144 -0.37 -16.39 23.06
C ASN A 144 -1.04 -16.75 24.40
N SER A 145 -1.90 -15.87 24.94
CA SER A 145 -2.70 -16.14 26.13
C SER A 145 -3.92 -17.01 25.78
N PRO A 146 -4.74 -17.43 26.78
CA PRO A 146 -6.01 -18.12 26.51
C PRO A 146 -7.00 -17.33 25.65
N PHE A 147 -6.78 -16.05 25.41
CA PHE A 147 -7.51 -15.26 24.42
C PHE A 147 -7.52 -15.91 23.02
N LYS A 148 -6.48 -16.66 22.66
CA LYS A 148 -6.44 -17.42 21.39
C LYS A 148 -7.62 -18.40 21.21
N ASP A 149 -8.12 -18.96 22.29
CA ASP A 149 -9.27 -19.87 22.26
C ASP A 149 -10.58 -19.09 22.37
N PHE A 150 -10.60 -18.02 23.14
CA PHE A 150 -11.74 -17.12 23.23
C PHE A 150 -12.11 -16.49 21.88
N ILE A 151 -11.15 -16.03 21.09
CA ILE A 151 -11.43 -15.46 19.75
C ILE A 151 -12.02 -16.49 18.78
N LYS A 152 -11.75 -17.79 18.98
CA LYS A 152 -12.38 -18.87 18.19
C LYS A 152 -13.86 -18.99 18.51
N GLU A 153 -14.25 -18.81 19.77
CA GLU A 153 -15.66 -18.78 20.16
C GLU A 153 -16.38 -17.55 19.57
N GLU A 154 -15.76 -16.37 19.60
CA GLU A 154 -16.30 -15.18 18.95
C GLU A 154 -16.59 -15.42 17.46
N VAL A 155 -15.64 -16.05 16.75
CA VAL A 155 -15.81 -16.39 15.34
C VAL A 155 -16.92 -17.43 15.13
N ARG A 156 -17.02 -18.44 16.00
CA ARG A 156 -18.10 -19.44 15.93
C ARG A 156 -19.47 -18.81 16.08
N GLU A 157 -19.67 -18.03 17.15
CA GLU A 157 -20.95 -17.35 17.38
C GLU A 157 -21.32 -16.45 16.20
N ALA A 158 -20.36 -15.67 15.68
CA ALA A 158 -20.59 -14.82 14.52
C ALA A 158 -21.05 -15.63 13.29
N LEU A 159 -20.44 -16.78 13.00
CA LEU A 159 -20.87 -17.66 11.91
C LEU A 159 -22.27 -18.24 12.10
N GLU A 160 -22.66 -18.57 13.34
CA GLU A 160 -23.99 -19.10 13.70
C GLU A 160 -25.11 -18.05 13.52
N LEU A 161 -24.76 -16.76 13.45
CA LEU A 161 -25.70 -15.70 13.09
C LEU A 161 -26.09 -15.75 11.59
N GLY A 162 -25.42 -16.59 10.80
CA GLY A 162 -25.69 -16.78 9.37
C GLY A 162 -25.03 -15.76 8.45
N VAL A 163 -24.02 -15.04 8.91
CA VAL A 163 -23.25 -14.06 8.12
C VAL A 163 -22.52 -14.71 6.95
N ASP A 164 -22.21 -13.94 5.91
CA ASP A 164 -21.52 -14.41 4.71
C ASP A 164 -19.99 -14.36 4.82
N GLY A 165 -19.47 -13.80 5.91
CA GLY A 165 -18.03 -13.73 6.14
C GLY A 165 -17.65 -13.15 7.49
N ILE A 166 -16.37 -13.31 7.81
CA ILE A 166 -15.71 -12.78 9.01
C ILE A 166 -14.64 -11.79 8.59
N PHE A 167 -14.67 -10.62 9.17
CA PHE A 167 -13.63 -9.59 9.04
C PHE A 167 -12.92 -9.42 10.39
N LEU A 168 -11.61 -9.71 10.39
CA LEU A 168 -10.76 -9.45 11.54
C LEU A 168 -10.16 -8.04 11.42
N ASP A 169 -10.74 -7.11 12.13
CA ASP A 169 -10.19 -5.76 12.23
C ASP A 169 -9.14 -5.68 13.32
N SER A 170 -8.11 -4.86 13.10
CA SER A 170 -7.06 -4.56 14.09
C SER A 170 -6.55 -5.77 14.90
N PHE A 171 -6.46 -6.92 14.23
CA PHE A 171 -5.91 -8.15 14.80
C PHE A 171 -4.38 -8.04 14.85
N ARG A 172 -3.88 -7.36 15.91
CA ARG A 172 -2.52 -6.84 15.95
C ARG A 172 -1.63 -7.54 16.96
N TYR A 173 -0.38 -7.74 16.53
CA TYR A 173 0.72 -8.15 17.37
C TYR A 173 1.99 -7.52 16.77
N GLN A 174 2.34 -6.33 17.26
CA GLN A 174 3.37 -5.49 16.64
C GLN A 174 4.78 -6.04 16.91
N PRO A 175 5.69 -6.02 15.93
CA PRO A 175 7.08 -6.40 16.15
C PRO A 175 7.92 -5.30 16.80
N ASP A 176 7.48 -4.03 16.71
CA ASP A 176 8.21 -2.87 17.25
C ASP A 176 8.40 -2.98 18.76
N TYR A 177 9.58 -2.61 19.23
CA TYR A 177 9.92 -2.68 20.66
C TYR A 177 8.90 -1.99 21.56
N GLU A 178 8.51 -0.74 21.21
CA GLU A 178 7.61 0.08 22.02
C GLU A 178 6.18 -0.48 22.12
N ARG A 179 5.75 -1.25 21.10
CA ARG A 179 4.39 -1.75 20.97
C ARG A 179 4.28 -3.27 20.95
N SER A 180 5.36 -3.96 21.25
CA SER A 180 5.41 -5.42 21.24
C SER A 180 5.14 -6.04 22.59
N CYS A 181 4.57 -7.23 22.59
CA CYS A 181 4.18 -7.93 23.80
C CYS A 181 5.33 -8.67 24.47
N TYR A 182 5.52 -8.43 25.76
CA TYR A 182 6.46 -9.08 26.65
C TYR A 182 5.77 -9.75 27.86
N CYS A 183 4.47 -10.06 27.77
CA CYS A 183 3.74 -10.72 28.84
C CYS A 183 4.30 -12.13 29.13
N GLU A 184 3.91 -12.72 30.26
CA GLU A 184 4.35 -14.05 30.69
C GLU A 184 4.14 -15.16 29.64
N TRP A 185 2.99 -15.11 28.93
CA TRP A 185 2.64 -16.08 27.88
C TRP A 185 3.61 -16.03 26.70
N CYS A 186 4.01 -14.81 26.28
CA CYS A 186 4.96 -14.63 25.21
C CYS A 186 6.37 -15.03 25.63
N ARG A 187 6.81 -14.61 26.84
CA ARG A 187 8.15 -14.96 27.36
C ARG A 187 8.30 -16.47 27.49
N ARG A 188 7.31 -17.16 28.06
CA ARG A 188 7.30 -18.60 28.22
C ARG A 188 7.38 -19.31 26.86
N ARG A 189 6.44 -19.01 25.95
CA ARG A 189 6.39 -19.64 24.63
C ARG A 189 7.67 -19.42 23.84
N PHE A 190 8.19 -18.19 23.82
CA PHE A 190 9.44 -17.88 23.11
C PHE A 190 10.61 -18.70 23.67
N LYS A 191 10.73 -18.77 24.99
CA LYS A 191 11.79 -19.56 25.65
C LYS A 191 11.66 -21.05 25.34
N GLU A 192 10.45 -21.59 25.32
CA GLU A 192 10.17 -22.99 24.95
C GLU A 192 10.59 -23.29 23.50
N GLU A 193 10.33 -22.36 22.57
CA GLU A 193 10.64 -22.53 21.14
C GLU A 193 12.13 -22.32 20.80
N TYR A 194 12.80 -21.39 21.45
CA TYR A 194 14.18 -21.00 21.11
C TYR A 194 15.25 -21.40 22.13
N GLY A 195 14.85 -21.79 23.34
CA GLY A 195 15.79 -22.21 24.39
C GLY A 195 16.46 -21.06 25.15
N TYR A 196 16.11 -19.81 24.89
CA TYR A 196 16.62 -18.62 25.59
C TYR A 196 15.54 -17.58 25.84
N ASP A 197 15.83 -16.65 26.76
CA ASP A 197 14.87 -15.61 27.15
C ASP A 197 14.70 -14.57 26.03
N MET A 198 13.52 -13.97 25.94
CA MET A 198 13.24 -12.91 24.99
C MET A 198 14.21 -11.74 25.17
N PRO A 199 14.89 -11.27 24.11
CA PRO A 199 15.72 -10.06 24.16
C PRO A 199 14.91 -8.85 24.62
N GLU A 200 15.43 -8.12 25.62
CA GLU A 200 14.73 -6.97 26.23
C GLU A 200 15.06 -5.62 25.60
N LYS A 201 16.08 -5.58 24.77
CA LYS A 201 16.52 -4.34 24.10
C LYS A 201 16.77 -4.58 22.62
N PRO A 202 16.42 -3.59 21.77
CA PRO A 202 16.73 -3.64 20.35
C PRO A 202 18.24 -3.73 20.11
N ASP A 203 18.70 -4.83 19.51
CA ASP A 203 20.04 -4.95 18.96
C ASP A 203 19.98 -5.70 17.62
N TRP A 204 19.97 -4.97 16.54
CA TRP A 204 19.89 -5.53 15.19
C TRP A 204 21.16 -6.32 14.76
N ARG A 205 22.23 -6.27 15.53
CA ARG A 205 23.42 -7.11 15.34
C ARG A 205 23.25 -8.48 15.99
N ASP A 206 22.43 -8.57 17.03
CA ASP A 206 22.08 -9.82 17.70
C ASP A 206 21.07 -10.62 16.85
N SER A 207 21.40 -11.86 16.49
CA SER A 207 20.49 -12.75 15.77
C SER A 207 19.21 -13.02 16.55
N ARG A 208 19.31 -13.10 17.90
CA ARG A 208 18.15 -13.34 18.78
C ARG A 208 17.12 -12.22 18.70
N TRP A 209 17.55 -10.94 18.51
CA TRP A 209 16.63 -9.84 18.29
C TRP A 209 15.90 -9.98 16.96
N ARG A 210 16.61 -10.37 15.89
CA ARG A 210 16.00 -10.59 14.56
C ARG A 210 15.04 -11.77 14.59
N GLU A 211 15.39 -12.86 15.29
CA GLU A 211 14.53 -14.02 15.49
C GLU A 211 13.25 -13.67 16.26
N LEU A 212 13.35 -12.85 17.31
CA LEU A 212 12.21 -12.34 18.05
C LEU A 212 11.31 -11.45 17.17
N TRP A 213 11.90 -10.61 16.32
CA TRP A 213 11.16 -9.78 15.38
C TRP A 213 10.35 -10.64 14.41
N ASP A 214 10.96 -11.62 13.80
CA ASP A 214 10.31 -12.53 12.85
C ASP A 214 9.27 -13.44 13.53
N TRP A 215 9.56 -13.89 14.75
CA TRP A 215 8.64 -14.69 15.56
C TRP A 215 7.29 -14.01 15.80
N ARG A 216 7.29 -12.69 15.98
CA ARG A 216 6.04 -11.94 16.19
C ARG A 216 5.12 -11.97 14.99
N TYR A 217 5.65 -11.90 13.78
CA TYR A 217 4.85 -12.11 12.57
C TYR A 217 4.29 -13.53 12.52
N ARG A 218 5.12 -14.51 12.80
CA ARG A 218 4.72 -15.92 12.81
C ARG A 218 3.57 -16.18 13.77
N VAL A 219 3.56 -15.59 14.96
CA VAL A 219 2.46 -15.70 15.94
C VAL A 219 1.13 -15.24 15.33
N VAL A 220 1.10 -14.12 14.63
CA VAL A 220 -0.13 -13.63 13.97
C VAL A 220 -0.58 -14.60 12.89
N ILE A 221 0.34 -15.04 12.04
CA ILE A 221 0.05 -15.93 10.92
C ILE A 221 -0.50 -17.29 11.39
N GLU A 222 0.04 -17.83 12.47
CA GLU A 222 -0.49 -19.06 13.08
C GLU A 222 -1.94 -18.89 13.56
N ARG A 223 -2.25 -17.77 14.18
CA ARG A 223 -3.64 -17.49 14.58
C ARG A 223 -4.56 -17.29 13.39
N LEU A 224 -4.11 -16.59 12.34
CA LEU A 224 -4.88 -16.47 11.10
C LEU A 224 -5.15 -17.83 10.47
N ARG A 225 -4.16 -18.72 10.43
CA ARG A 225 -4.33 -20.10 9.93
C ARG A 225 -5.40 -20.86 10.71
N GLU A 226 -5.36 -20.78 12.06
CA GLU A 226 -6.34 -21.47 12.91
C GLU A 226 -7.76 -20.95 12.68
N LEU A 227 -7.92 -19.62 12.63
CA LEU A 227 -9.23 -19.00 12.43
C LEU A 227 -9.75 -19.23 10.99
N TYR A 228 -8.89 -19.16 9.99
CA TYR A 228 -9.22 -19.52 8.60
C TYR A 228 -9.75 -20.95 8.53
N SER A 229 -9.01 -21.90 9.11
CA SER A 229 -9.42 -23.32 9.13
C SER A 229 -10.75 -23.51 9.82
N LEU A 230 -10.99 -22.83 10.94
CA LEU A 230 -12.28 -22.83 11.64
C LEU A 230 -13.41 -22.33 10.75
N VAL A 231 -13.24 -21.18 10.09
CA VAL A 231 -14.26 -20.61 9.20
C VAL A 231 -14.54 -21.54 8.03
N LYS A 232 -13.51 -22.03 7.34
CA LYS A 232 -13.67 -22.88 6.15
C LYS A 232 -14.25 -24.27 6.47
N THR A 233 -13.98 -24.80 7.65
CA THR A 233 -14.59 -26.07 8.10
C THR A 233 -16.08 -25.90 8.42
N ARG A 234 -16.49 -24.77 8.99
CA ARG A 234 -17.88 -24.51 9.36
C ARG A 234 -18.73 -23.99 8.19
N LYS A 235 -18.17 -23.12 7.38
CA LYS A 235 -18.86 -22.48 6.26
C LYS A 235 -17.85 -22.24 5.12
N PRO A 236 -17.63 -23.22 4.23
CA PRO A 236 -16.61 -23.12 3.17
C PRO A 236 -16.71 -21.88 2.28
N ASP A 237 -17.94 -21.40 2.00
CA ASP A 237 -18.23 -20.24 1.17
C ASP A 237 -18.13 -18.89 1.90
N ALA A 238 -17.90 -18.90 3.23
CA ALA A 238 -17.77 -17.67 3.99
C ALA A 238 -16.42 -17.00 3.68
N LEU A 239 -16.47 -15.69 3.49
CA LEU A 239 -15.27 -14.85 3.39
C LEU A 239 -14.51 -14.86 4.72
N PHE A 240 -13.17 -14.98 4.66
CA PHE A 240 -12.29 -14.69 5.78
C PHE A 240 -11.31 -13.59 5.39
N MET A 241 -11.40 -12.45 6.04
CA MET A 241 -10.69 -11.24 5.69
C MET A 241 -9.91 -10.64 6.88
N TYR A 242 -8.76 -10.06 6.58
CA TYR A 242 -7.86 -9.41 7.53
C TYR A 242 -7.68 -7.93 7.19
N ASN A 243 -7.56 -7.08 8.21
CA ASN A 243 -7.21 -5.68 8.05
C ASN A 243 -5.70 -5.49 7.93
N SER A 244 -5.25 -5.12 6.71
CA SER A 244 -3.90 -4.60 6.48
C SER A 244 -3.88 -3.12 6.87
N HIS A 245 -3.75 -2.86 8.14
CA HIS A 245 -3.97 -1.55 8.74
C HIS A 245 -2.96 -0.48 8.33
N PRO A 246 -3.36 0.72 8.68
CA PRO A 246 -3.12 2.01 8.05
C PRO A 246 -1.67 2.29 7.73
N GLY A 247 -1.53 3.08 6.71
CA GLY A 247 -0.23 3.44 6.23
C GLY A 247 0.58 2.21 5.81
N GLY A 248 -0.02 1.27 5.10
CA GLY A 248 0.50 -0.04 4.68
C GLY A 248 2.01 -0.21 4.67
N TRP A 249 2.72 0.87 4.51
CA TRP A 249 4.17 0.95 4.60
C TRP A 249 4.68 0.91 6.04
N ALA A 250 4.12 1.74 6.94
CA ALA A 250 4.58 1.91 8.31
C ALA A 250 3.99 0.88 9.28
N GLY A 251 2.76 0.42 9.04
CA GLY A 251 2.03 -0.52 9.90
C GLY A 251 2.62 -1.93 9.94
N ARG A 252 3.55 -2.26 9.06
CA ARG A 252 4.24 -3.56 8.94
C ARG A 252 3.31 -4.76 8.69
N THR A 253 2.01 -4.54 8.59
CA THR A 253 1.00 -5.58 8.36
C THR A 253 1.09 -6.21 6.99
N ASN A 254 1.71 -5.54 6.01
CA ASN A 254 1.99 -6.10 4.70
C ASN A 254 2.79 -7.40 4.76
N ARG A 255 3.69 -7.54 5.73
CA ARG A 255 4.44 -8.78 5.91
C ARG A 255 3.55 -9.91 6.41
N VAL A 256 2.58 -9.61 7.29
CA VAL A 256 1.56 -10.60 7.71
C VAL A 256 0.74 -11.05 6.51
N VAL A 257 0.33 -10.12 5.63
CA VAL A 257 -0.40 -10.44 4.40
C VAL A 257 0.45 -11.31 3.47
N GLU A 258 1.70 -10.90 3.20
CA GLU A 258 2.61 -11.63 2.31
C GLU A 258 2.88 -13.07 2.79
N GLU A 259 3.23 -13.23 4.08
CA GLU A 259 3.61 -14.53 4.64
C GLU A 259 2.39 -15.40 4.98
N GLY A 260 1.23 -14.80 5.28
CA GLY A 260 -0.01 -15.48 5.66
C GLY A 260 -1.06 -15.59 4.55
N ARG A 261 -0.73 -15.22 3.30
CA ARG A 261 -1.70 -15.08 2.21
C ARG A 261 -2.50 -16.35 1.90
N GLU A 262 -1.96 -17.53 2.20
CA GLU A 262 -2.66 -18.80 2.02
C GLU A 262 -3.90 -18.93 2.91
N TYR A 263 -3.94 -18.19 4.00
CA TYR A 263 -5.01 -18.19 5.00
C TYR A 263 -5.92 -16.97 4.92
N LEU A 264 -5.94 -16.28 3.78
CA LEU A 264 -6.75 -15.08 3.54
C LEU A 264 -7.48 -15.22 2.20
N ASP A 265 -8.78 -14.95 2.19
CA ASP A 265 -9.56 -14.88 0.94
C ASP A 265 -9.47 -13.49 0.33
N ALA A 266 -9.51 -12.47 1.15
CA ALA A 266 -9.38 -11.07 0.80
C ALA A 266 -8.67 -10.30 1.91
N VAL A 267 -8.24 -9.09 1.59
CA VAL A 267 -7.63 -8.16 2.54
C VAL A 267 -8.30 -6.81 2.45
N PHE A 268 -8.58 -6.23 3.60
CA PHE A 268 -9.01 -4.85 3.73
C PHE A 268 -7.79 -3.94 3.85
N ALA A 269 -7.57 -3.08 2.85
CA ALA A 269 -6.58 -2.03 2.89
C ALA A 269 -7.23 -0.77 3.47
N GLU A 270 -7.05 -0.54 4.75
CA GLU A 270 -7.56 0.67 5.39
C GLU A 270 -6.71 1.87 5.01
N CYS A 271 -7.33 2.84 4.35
CA CYS A 271 -6.67 4.06 3.87
C CYS A 271 -7.11 5.28 4.67
N SER A 272 -7.12 5.17 5.99
CA SER A 272 -7.53 6.23 6.91
C SER A 272 -6.71 7.51 6.77
N GLU A 273 -5.44 7.38 6.35
CA GLU A 273 -4.50 8.48 6.17
C GLU A 273 -4.53 9.11 4.78
N ALA A 274 -5.46 8.71 3.91
CA ALA A 274 -5.51 9.18 2.53
C ALA A 274 -5.57 10.71 2.41
N ASP A 275 -6.21 11.39 3.36
CA ASP A 275 -6.28 12.86 3.37
C ASP A 275 -4.94 13.55 3.63
N HIS A 276 -3.96 12.86 4.20
CA HIS A 276 -2.62 13.35 4.49
C HIS A 276 -1.58 12.90 3.47
N GLN A 277 -1.98 12.09 2.50
CA GLN A 277 -1.10 11.52 1.50
C GLN A 277 -1.32 12.20 0.13
N PRO A 278 -0.35 12.12 -0.78
CA PRO A 278 -0.55 12.63 -2.13
C PRO A 278 -1.70 11.90 -2.84
N PRO A 279 -2.34 12.54 -3.83
CA PRO A 279 -3.30 11.89 -4.70
C PRO A 279 -2.76 10.60 -5.31
N GLY A 280 -3.60 9.57 -5.42
CA GLY A 280 -3.19 8.23 -5.85
C GLY A 280 -2.72 7.31 -4.72
N PHE A 281 -2.75 7.76 -3.46
CA PHE A 281 -2.32 6.94 -2.33
C PHE A 281 -3.15 5.67 -2.14
N ILE A 282 -4.48 5.75 -2.31
CA ILE A 282 -5.34 4.56 -2.20
C ILE A 282 -5.02 3.57 -3.32
N THR A 283 -4.81 4.07 -4.55
CA THR A 283 -4.33 3.25 -5.68
C THR A 283 -3.02 2.54 -5.36
N GLU A 284 -2.05 3.27 -4.81
CA GLU A 284 -0.76 2.73 -4.36
C GLU A 284 -0.95 1.60 -3.33
N MET A 285 -1.81 1.82 -2.32
CA MET A 285 -2.05 0.84 -1.26
C MET A 285 -2.79 -0.42 -1.76
N VAL A 286 -3.75 -0.27 -2.65
CA VAL A 286 -4.42 -1.41 -3.28
C VAL A 286 -3.43 -2.24 -4.09
N LYS A 287 -2.61 -1.62 -4.93
CA LYS A 287 -1.60 -2.33 -5.75
C LYS A 287 -0.55 -3.01 -4.87
N LEU A 288 -0.07 -2.33 -3.82
CA LEU A 288 0.85 -2.91 -2.85
C LEU A 288 0.23 -4.14 -2.16
N THR A 289 -1.00 -4.01 -1.68
CA THR A 289 -1.68 -5.11 -0.98
C THR A 289 -1.97 -6.28 -1.92
N LYS A 290 -2.34 -6.01 -3.19
CA LYS A 290 -2.50 -7.07 -4.21
C LYS A 290 -1.19 -7.83 -4.45
N ALA A 291 -0.06 -7.13 -4.54
CA ALA A 291 1.25 -7.77 -4.68
C ALA A 291 1.57 -8.68 -3.48
N MET A 292 1.25 -8.25 -2.25
CA MET A 292 1.49 -9.07 -1.04
C MET A 292 0.54 -10.28 -0.97
N LEU A 293 -0.73 -10.06 -1.32
CA LEU A 293 -1.78 -11.09 -1.23
C LEU A 293 -1.65 -12.15 -2.33
N GLY A 294 -1.11 -11.79 -3.49
CA GLY A 294 -0.95 -12.64 -4.65
C GLY A 294 -2.11 -12.60 -5.63
N GLU A 295 -1.90 -13.19 -6.80
CA GLU A 295 -2.88 -13.22 -7.90
C GLU A 295 -4.16 -13.98 -7.51
N GLY A 296 -5.29 -13.60 -8.13
CA GLY A 296 -6.58 -14.28 -7.97
C GLY A 296 -7.33 -13.94 -6.68
N LYS A 297 -6.79 -13.05 -5.84
CA LYS A 297 -7.42 -12.62 -4.59
C LYS A 297 -7.80 -11.14 -4.63
N THR A 298 -8.79 -10.77 -3.82
CA THR A 298 -9.39 -9.44 -3.86
C THR A 298 -8.87 -8.55 -2.73
N VAL A 299 -8.60 -7.30 -3.05
CA VAL A 299 -8.31 -6.24 -2.08
C VAL A 299 -9.49 -5.28 -2.05
N TRP A 300 -10.00 -5.03 -0.86
CA TRP A 300 -11.05 -4.06 -0.59
C TRP A 300 -10.41 -2.86 0.10
N ALA A 301 -10.62 -1.65 -0.40
CA ALA A 301 -9.99 -0.47 0.18
C ALA A 301 -11.00 0.60 0.54
N SER A 302 -10.83 1.18 1.72
CA SER A 302 -11.80 2.10 2.28
C SER A 302 -11.57 3.55 1.88
N ARG A 303 -12.69 4.26 1.74
CA ARG A 303 -12.76 5.71 1.84
C ARG A 303 -13.72 6.09 2.96
N ASN A 304 -13.24 6.91 3.90
CA ASN A 304 -14.04 7.38 5.03
C ASN A 304 -15.04 8.46 4.60
N TYR A 305 -16.20 8.42 5.21
CA TYR A 305 -17.24 9.44 5.05
C TYR A 305 -16.85 10.80 5.66
N PHE A 306 -16.02 10.79 6.71
CA PHE A 306 -15.54 12.01 7.37
C PHE A 306 -14.23 12.53 6.75
N HIS A 307 -13.98 13.81 6.91
CA HIS A 307 -12.73 14.45 6.52
C HIS A 307 -11.70 14.35 7.62
N LEU A 308 -10.52 13.92 7.30
CA LEU A 308 -9.44 13.57 8.22
C LEU A 308 -9.84 12.46 9.21
N TYR A 309 -8.92 11.60 9.48
CA TYR A 309 -9.16 10.53 10.44
C TYR A 309 -9.48 11.11 11.83
N ARG A 310 -10.57 10.64 12.43
CA ARG A 310 -11.06 11.04 13.76
C ARG A 310 -11.59 12.48 13.88
N THR A 311 -11.97 13.10 12.79
CA THR A 311 -12.80 14.29 12.89
C THR A 311 -14.28 13.93 12.87
N VAL A 312 -15.11 14.79 13.42
CA VAL A 312 -16.57 14.64 13.36
C VAL A 312 -17.17 15.31 12.10
N VAL A 313 -16.33 15.78 11.19
CA VAL A 313 -16.73 16.56 10.02
C VAL A 313 -16.85 15.65 8.81
N PRO A 314 -18.04 15.55 8.16
CA PRO A 314 -18.18 14.84 6.90
C PRO A 314 -17.27 15.40 5.81
N SER A 315 -16.80 14.54 4.93
CA SER A 315 -15.94 14.92 3.81
C SER A 315 -16.75 15.55 2.66
N THR A 316 -16.06 16.18 1.72
CA THR A 316 -16.74 16.70 0.52
C THR A 316 -17.15 15.54 -0.41
N PRO A 317 -18.25 15.69 -1.17
CA PRO A 317 -18.67 14.68 -2.14
C PRO A 317 -17.57 14.29 -3.13
N LEU A 318 -16.80 15.26 -3.64
CA LEU A 318 -15.67 14.98 -4.53
C LEU A 318 -14.59 14.12 -3.86
N ASN A 319 -14.22 14.44 -2.63
CA ASN A 319 -13.19 13.70 -1.90
C ASN A 319 -13.60 12.22 -1.69
N ILE A 320 -14.87 11.97 -1.41
CA ILE A 320 -15.43 10.62 -1.28
C ILE A 320 -15.38 9.89 -2.63
N ARG A 321 -15.87 10.54 -3.70
CA ARG A 321 -15.84 9.93 -5.04
C ARG A 321 -14.43 9.59 -5.48
N GLN A 322 -13.49 10.52 -5.34
CA GLN A 322 -12.11 10.29 -5.75
C GLN A 322 -11.47 9.12 -5.00
N GLY A 323 -11.64 9.05 -3.68
CA GLY A 323 -11.08 7.94 -2.90
C GLY A 323 -11.66 6.56 -3.26
N LEU A 324 -12.97 6.48 -3.51
CA LEU A 324 -13.59 5.22 -3.97
C LEU A 324 -13.14 4.85 -5.40
N ARG A 325 -13.01 5.84 -6.30
CA ARG A 325 -12.52 5.61 -7.67
C ARG A 325 -11.05 5.20 -7.71
N GLU A 326 -10.20 5.73 -6.79
CA GLU A 326 -8.81 5.27 -6.65
C GLU A 326 -8.73 3.77 -6.34
N THR A 327 -9.68 3.23 -5.57
CA THR A 327 -9.78 1.79 -5.34
C THR A 327 -10.16 1.05 -6.61
N ILE A 328 -11.16 1.54 -7.35
CA ILE A 328 -11.67 0.91 -8.58
C ILE A 328 -10.58 0.84 -9.65
N ILE A 329 -9.89 1.96 -9.91
CA ILE A 329 -8.84 2.01 -10.95
C ILE A 329 -7.67 1.09 -10.64
N ALA A 330 -7.42 0.79 -9.37
CA ALA A 330 -6.40 -0.17 -8.96
C ALA A 330 -6.86 -1.65 -9.05
N GLY A 331 -8.10 -1.88 -9.49
CA GLY A 331 -8.70 -3.21 -9.56
C GLY A 331 -9.10 -3.77 -8.19
N GLY A 332 -9.35 -2.90 -7.20
CA GLY A 332 -9.88 -3.25 -5.89
C GLY A 332 -11.40 -3.03 -5.81
N SER A 333 -12.00 -3.52 -4.73
CA SER A 333 -13.42 -3.31 -4.42
C SER A 333 -13.60 -2.04 -3.57
N PRO A 334 -14.41 -1.07 -4.03
CA PRO A 334 -14.63 0.16 -3.30
C PRO A 334 -15.42 -0.08 -2.01
N TRP A 335 -14.93 0.46 -0.92
CA TRP A 335 -15.51 0.33 0.41
C TRP A 335 -15.78 1.72 1.00
N ALA A 336 -17.04 2.08 1.13
CA ALA A 336 -17.45 3.28 1.82
C ALA A 336 -17.60 3.00 3.32
N LEU A 337 -16.86 3.74 4.14
CA LEU A 337 -16.91 3.65 5.60
C LEU A 337 -17.66 4.85 6.16
N ILE A 338 -18.83 4.61 6.75
CA ILE A 338 -19.70 5.62 7.36
C ILE A 338 -19.62 5.48 8.89
N PHE A 339 -19.37 6.59 9.57
CA PHE A 339 -19.51 6.67 11.00
C PHE A 339 -20.86 7.26 11.34
N SER A 340 -21.57 6.63 12.27
CA SER A 340 -22.93 7.03 12.66
C SER A 340 -23.03 8.49 13.10
N ASN A 341 -22.03 8.99 13.83
CA ASN A 341 -22.01 10.38 14.27
C ASN A 341 -21.96 11.38 13.09
N SER A 342 -21.11 11.12 12.09
CA SER A 342 -21.02 11.95 10.89
C SER A 342 -22.30 11.85 10.05
N TYR A 343 -22.86 10.64 9.92
CA TYR A 343 -24.10 10.38 9.21
C TYR A 343 -25.32 11.08 9.82
N ALA A 344 -25.40 11.14 11.15
CA ALA A 344 -26.48 11.84 11.86
C ALA A 344 -26.44 13.35 11.65
N GLN A 345 -25.24 13.94 11.45
CA GLN A 345 -25.05 15.38 11.28
C GLN A 345 -25.29 15.84 9.86
N ASP A 346 -24.78 15.09 8.87
CA ASP A 346 -24.84 15.49 7.45
C ASP A 346 -24.94 14.25 6.55
N ARG A 347 -25.97 14.21 5.72
CA ARG A 347 -26.22 13.13 4.75
C ARG A 347 -25.86 13.50 3.30
N THR A 348 -25.38 14.71 3.04
CA THR A 348 -25.13 15.20 1.66
C THR A 348 -24.11 14.36 0.90
N ALA A 349 -23.13 13.77 1.61
CA ALA A 349 -22.10 12.92 1.01
C ALA A 349 -22.58 11.52 0.60
N LEU A 350 -23.77 11.07 1.03
CA LEU A 350 -24.30 9.75 0.66
C LEU A 350 -24.51 9.60 -0.86
N ASN A 351 -24.96 10.67 -1.52
CA ASN A 351 -25.15 10.65 -2.98
C ASN A 351 -23.82 10.40 -3.71
N ALA A 352 -22.71 10.89 -3.19
CA ALA A 352 -21.39 10.64 -3.77
C ALA A 352 -21.02 9.16 -3.73
N ILE A 353 -21.38 8.45 -2.67
CA ILE A 353 -21.17 6.98 -2.56
C ILE A 353 -22.05 6.28 -3.59
N LYS A 354 -23.33 6.65 -3.65
CA LYS A 354 -24.28 6.08 -4.60
C LYS A 354 -23.83 6.26 -6.05
N GLU A 355 -23.43 7.48 -6.43
CA GLU A 355 -22.89 7.78 -7.77
C GLU A 355 -21.75 6.84 -8.16
N VAL A 356 -20.75 6.65 -7.27
CA VAL A 356 -19.60 5.78 -7.57
C VAL A 356 -20.01 4.31 -7.61
N PHE A 357 -20.94 3.87 -6.77
CA PHE A 357 -21.41 2.48 -6.81
C PHE A 357 -22.25 2.20 -8.08
N GLU A 358 -22.99 3.19 -8.57
CA GLU A 358 -23.68 3.10 -9.86
C GLU A 358 -22.68 3.08 -11.04
N GLU A 359 -21.65 3.95 -11.03
CA GLU A 359 -20.54 3.89 -12.01
C GLU A 359 -19.85 2.53 -12.01
N HIS A 360 -19.52 2.01 -10.83
CA HIS A 360 -18.91 0.69 -10.70
C HIS A 360 -19.80 -0.41 -11.28
N LYS A 361 -21.11 -0.37 -11.04
CA LYS A 361 -22.08 -1.31 -11.61
C LYS A 361 -22.13 -1.20 -13.13
N GLN A 362 -22.08 0.02 -13.69
CA GLN A 362 -22.10 0.26 -15.12
C GLN A 362 -20.89 -0.33 -15.85
N ILE A 363 -19.72 -0.38 -15.18
CA ILE A 363 -18.48 -0.91 -15.75
C ILE A 363 -18.13 -2.31 -15.24
N GLU A 364 -19.03 -2.97 -14.49
CA GLU A 364 -18.76 -4.23 -13.79
C GLU A 364 -18.27 -5.33 -14.73
N GLU A 365 -18.81 -5.40 -15.96
CA GLU A 365 -18.37 -6.37 -16.98
C GLU A 365 -16.90 -6.21 -17.39
N TYR A 366 -16.36 -4.99 -17.34
CA TYR A 366 -14.96 -4.68 -17.66
C TYR A 366 -14.02 -4.84 -16.47
N LEU A 367 -14.56 -4.93 -15.25
CA LEU A 367 -13.79 -5.17 -14.04
C LEU A 367 -13.62 -6.65 -13.74
N ASP A 368 -14.65 -7.44 -14.09
CA ASP A 368 -14.71 -8.84 -13.75
C ASP A 368 -13.70 -9.67 -14.58
N GLY A 369 -12.76 -10.32 -13.86
CA GLY A 369 -11.71 -11.11 -14.52
C GLY A 369 -10.64 -10.29 -15.23
N ALA A 370 -10.64 -8.97 -15.11
CA ALA A 370 -9.57 -8.13 -15.64
C ALA A 370 -8.26 -8.32 -14.86
N VAL A 371 -7.15 -8.42 -15.58
CA VAL A 371 -5.80 -8.57 -15.01
C VAL A 371 -4.93 -7.36 -15.38
N PRO A 372 -4.03 -6.91 -14.49
CA PRO A 372 -3.15 -5.78 -14.79
C PRO A 372 -2.31 -6.02 -16.05
N LEU A 373 -2.11 -4.95 -16.82
CA LEU A 373 -1.17 -4.96 -17.95
C LEU A 373 0.26 -4.86 -17.43
N HIS A 374 0.96 -5.98 -17.40
CA HIS A 374 2.31 -6.06 -16.89
C HIS A 374 3.34 -5.46 -17.85
N TYR A 375 4.10 -4.45 -17.40
CA TYR A 375 5.21 -3.86 -18.18
C TYR A 375 6.45 -3.60 -17.34
N ALA A 376 6.33 -2.76 -16.30
CA ALA A 376 7.39 -2.50 -15.34
C ALA A 376 6.96 -2.96 -13.95
N ALA A 377 7.90 -3.44 -13.15
CA ALA A 377 7.65 -3.86 -11.79
C ALA A 377 8.64 -3.26 -10.80
N VAL A 378 8.14 -2.76 -9.68
CA VAL A 378 8.95 -2.29 -8.55
C VAL A 378 8.88 -3.34 -7.44
N VAL A 379 10.05 -3.88 -7.07
CA VAL A 379 10.12 -4.93 -6.04
C VAL A 379 9.96 -4.33 -4.65
N VAL A 380 9.11 -4.95 -3.84
CA VAL A 380 8.90 -4.62 -2.42
C VAL A 380 9.33 -5.79 -1.55
N SER A 381 10.40 -5.60 -0.80
CA SER A 381 10.92 -6.58 0.14
C SER A 381 10.61 -6.18 1.58
N ASN A 382 9.64 -6.85 2.21
CA ASN A 382 9.31 -6.63 3.61
C ASN A 382 10.49 -6.97 4.53
N VAL A 383 11.31 -7.95 4.15
CA VAL A 383 12.54 -8.32 4.88
C VAL A 383 13.55 -7.17 4.83
N THR A 384 13.76 -6.54 3.66
CA THR A 384 14.61 -5.34 3.55
C THR A 384 14.05 -4.18 4.37
N ARG A 385 12.74 -3.92 4.28
CA ARG A 385 12.09 -2.87 5.07
C ARG A 385 12.35 -3.06 6.56
N ASP A 386 12.23 -4.28 7.07
CA ASP A 386 12.38 -4.59 8.49
C ASP A 386 13.84 -4.62 8.93
N HIS A 387 14.67 -5.42 8.29
CA HIS A 387 16.05 -5.67 8.76
C HIS A 387 17.05 -4.59 8.37
N TYR A 388 16.85 -3.92 7.23
CA TYR A 388 17.66 -2.76 6.82
C TYR A 388 17.05 -1.45 7.32
N GLY A 389 15.73 -1.23 7.13
CA GLY A 389 15.02 -0.03 7.57
C GLY A 389 14.91 0.08 9.09
N ARG A 390 14.77 -1.04 9.80
CA ARG A 390 14.71 -1.11 11.26
C ARG A 390 13.61 -0.18 11.80
N ASP A 391 13.98 0.76 12.67
CA ASP A 391 13.07 1.75 13.25
C ASP A 391 12.74 2.92 12.28
N LYS A 392 13.43 2.97 11.14
CA LYS A 392 13.29 3.98 10.09
C LYS A 392 12.98 3.35 8.73
N PRO A 393 11.80 2.74 8.56
CA PRO A 393 11.43 2.05 7.33
C PRO A 393 11.45 2.97 6.11
N GLU A 394 11.30 4.29 6.28
CA GLU A 394 11.38 5.31 5.25
C GLU A 394 12.73 5.31 4.51
N HIS A 395 13.82 4.80 5.12
CA HIS A 395 15.10 4.66 4.45
C HIS A 395 15.06 3.67 3.27
N TYR A 396 14.09 2.78 3.26
CA TYR A 396 13.83 1.86 2.17
C TYR A 396 12.55 2.22 1.39
N VAL A 397 11.48 2.51 2.13
CA VAL A 397 10.15 2.75 1.55
C VAL A 397 10.14 3.95 0.60
N ASP A 398 10.83 5.04 0.95
CA ASP A 398 10.91 6.23 0.10
C ASP A 398 11.57 5.93 -1.26
N GLU A 399 12.54 5.02 -1.30
CA GLU A 399 13.17 4.58 -2.54
C GLU A 399 12.19 3.82 -3.44
N VAL A 400 11.42 2.91 -2.86
CA VAL A 400 10.35 2.16 -3.55
C VAL A 400 9.29 3.10 -4.10
N ARG A 401 8.77 4.00 -3.26
CA ARG A 401 7.73 4.96 -3.63
C ARG A 401 8.19 5.90 -4.73
N GLY A 402 9.43 6.35 -4.68
CA GLY A 402 9.99 7.24 -5.70
C GLY A 402 10.00 6.63 -7.09
N PHE A 403 10.40 5.37 -7.23
CA PHE A 403 10.33 4.67 -8.52
C PHE A 403 8.89 4.48 -8.98
N TYR A 404 8.01 4.04 -8.09
CA TYR A 404 6.61 3.84 -8.42
C TYR A 404 5.95 5.15 -8.90
N HIS A 405 6.06 6.24 -8.13
CA HIS A 405 5.44 7.51 -8.48
C HIS A 405 6.07 8.17 -9.73
N ALA A 406 7.39 8.02 -9.94
CA ALA A 406 8.02 8.51 -11.17
C ALA A 406 7.41 7.88 -12.43
N LEU A 407 7.14 6.58 -12.39
CA LEU A 407 6.51 5.87 -13.50
C LEU A 407 5.02 6.22 -13.64
N LYS A 408 4.30 6.36 -12.52
CA LYS A 408 2.90 6.78 -12.52
C LYS A 408 2.71 8.18 -13.12
N HIS A 409 3.57 9.14 -12.75
CA HIS A 409 3.51 10.51 -13.28
C HIS A 409 3.81 10.61 -14.79
N GLU A 410 4.41 9.57 -15.36
CA GLU A 410 4.66 9.45 -16.81
C GLU A 410 3.76 8.42 -17.48
N HIS A 411 2.69 7.99 -16.80
CA HIS A 411 1.67 7.07 -17.31
C HIS A 411 2.23 5.72 -17.79
N VAL A 412 3.35 5.28 -17.24
CA VAL A 412 3.94 3.97 -17.54
C VAL A 412 3.20 2.89 -16.74
N PRO A 413 2.73 1.79 -17.38
CA PRO A 413 2.17 0.67 -16.65
C PRO A 413 3.18 0.11 -15.66
N VAL A 414 2.85 0.15 -14.37
CA VAL A 414 3.74 -0.28 -13.29
C VAL A 414 2.98 -1.01 -12.19
N ASP A 415 3.55 -2.14 -11.74
CA ASP A 415 3.07 -2.94 -10.63
C ASP A 415 4.09 -3.03 -9.50
N PHE A 416 3.68 -3.53 -8.35
CA PHE A 416 4.59 -4.04 -7.33
C PHE A 416 4.76 -5.55 -7.48
N ILE A 417 5.94 -6.06 -7.11
CA ILE A 417 6.20 -7.50 -6.89
C ILE A 417 6.66 -7.68 -5.46
N ALA A 418 6.04 -8.58 -4.72
CA ALA A 418 6.49 -8.97 -3.38
C ALA A 418 7.84 -9.71 -3.43
N GLY A 419 8.67 -9.52 -2.41
CA GLY A 419 9.99 -10.15 -2.34
C GLY A 419 9.96 -11.67 -2.45
N ARG A 420 8.92 -12.34 -1.92
CA ARG A 420 8.75 -13.79 -2.03
C ARG A 420 8.36 -14.27 -3.43
N ASP A 421 7.87 -13.38 -4.30
CA ASP A 421 7.44 -13.71 -5.66
C ASP A 421 8.52 -13.44 -6.72
N LEU A 422 9.77 -13.24 -6.30
CA LEU A 422 10.91 -13.14 -7.20
C LEU A 422 11.30 -14.50 -7.77
N VAL A 423 10.40 -15.04 -8.58
CA VAL A 423 10.55 -16.33 -9.28
C VAL A 423 10.45 -16.13 -10.78
N ALA A 424 11.06 -17.02 -11.58
CA ALA A 424 11.22 -16.86 -13.01
C ALA A 424 9.88 -16.58 -13.75
N ASP A 425 8.82 -17.29 -13.41
CA ASP A 425 7.52 -17.18 -14.09
C ASP A 425 6.85 -15.81 -13.83
N VAL A 426 7.04 -15.23 -12.65
CA VAL A 426 6.53 -13.89 -12.35
C VAL A 426 7.36 -12.83 -13.06
N LEU A 427 8.70 -12.92 -12.98
CA LEU A 427 9.59 -11.93 -13.57
C LEU A 427 9.43 -11.83 -15.09
N ARG A 428 9.22 -12.96 -15.80
CA ARG A 428 9.04 -12.99 -17.26
C ARG A 428 7.82 -12.23 -17.77
N LYS A 429 6.85 -11.93 -16.92
CA LYS A 429 5.68 -11.11 -17.26
C LYS A 429 6.07 -9.65 -17.54
N TYR A 430 7.21 -9.19 -17.03
CA TYR A 430 7.65 -7.80 -17.10
C TYR A 430 8.80 -7.59 -18.07
N SER A 431 8.79 -6.44 -18.75
CA SER A 431 9.90 -5.98 -19.56
C SER A 431 11.03 -5.37 -18.72
N VAL A 432 10.66 -4.78 -17.57
CA VAL A 432 11.58 -4.11 -16.65
C VAL A 432 11.27 -4.51 -15.22
N VAL A 433 12.29 -4.93 -14.49
CA VAL A 433 12.24 -5.18 -13.04
C VAL A 433 13.18 -4.18 -12.34
N ILE A 434 12.66 -3.52 -11.32
CA ILE A 434 13.38 -2.51 -10.54
C ILE A 434 13.59 -3.03 -9.12
N LEU A 435 14.83 -3.04 -8.68
CA LEU A 435 15.26 -3.41 -7.33
C LEU A 435 15.68 -2.14 -6.56
N PRO A 436 14.72 -1.39 -6.00
CA PRO A 436 15.01 -0.13 -5.30
C PRO A 436 15.66 -0.43 -3.95
N ASN A 437 16.99 -0.32 -3.86
CA ASN A 437 17.75 -0.62 -2.64
C ASN A 437 17.29 -1.92 -1.94
N THR A 438 17.04 -2.96 -2.72
CA THR A 438 16.56 -4.26 -2.23
C THR A 438 17.72 -5.03 -1.63
N VAL A 439 18.09 -4.68 -0.40
CA VAL A 439 19.31 -5.11 0.29
C VAL A 439 19.32 -6.62 0.53
N CYS A 440 18.19 -7.16 1.01
CA CYS A 440 18.09 -8.57 1.42
C CYS A 440 17.45 -9.38 0.29
N LEU A 441 18.26 -10.20 -0.38
CA LEU A 441 17.82 -11.10 -1.44
C LEU A 441 18.30 -12.53 -1.17
N PRO A 442 17.38 -13.50 -1.00
CA PRO A 442 17.73 -14.91 -0.86
C PRO A 442 18.27 -15.50 -2.16
N ASN A 443 18.98 -16.63 -2.06
CA ASN A 443 19.66 -17.22 -3.21
C ASN A 443 18.72 -17.61 -4.36
N HIS A 444 17.51 -18.10 -4.07
CA HIS A 444 16.54 -18.43 -5.12
C HIS A 444 16.13 -17.18 -5.92
N ALA A 445 15.89 -16.04 -5.25
CA ALA A 445 15.55 -14.79 -5.90
C ALA A 445 16.73 -14.27 -6.78
N LEU A 446 17.97 -14.35 -6.25
CA LEU A 446 19.16 -14.00 -7.03
C LEU A 446 19.29 -14.83 -8.31
N ASN A 447 19.02 -16.14 -8.24
CA ASN A 447 19.07 -17.02 -9.40
C ASN A 447 17.98 -16.68 -10.43
N SER A 448 16.74 -16.47 -9.96
CA SER A 448 15.62 -16.06 -10.84
C SER A 448 15.87 -14.73 -11.53
N ILE A 449 16.46 -13.75 -10.82
CA ILE A 449 16.82 -12.46 -11.40
C ILE A 449 17.92 -12.63 -12.46
N ARG A 450 18.96 -13.44 -12.20
CA ARG A 450 20.02 -13.71 -13.19
C ARG A 450 19.45 -14.37 -14.44
N GLU A 451 18.58 -15.37 -14.30
CA GLU A 451 17.92 -16.04 -15.43
C GLU A 451 17.05 -15.06 -16.21
N TYR A 452 16.28 -14.23 -15.53
CA TYR A 452 15.43 -13.21 -16.14
C TYR A 452 16.26 -12.25 -17.00
N VAL A 453 17.35 -11.69 -16.45
CA VAL A 453 18.21 -10.76 -17.21
C VAL A 453 18.93 -11.50 -18.35
N ARG A 454 19.47 -12.70 -18.10
CA ARG A 454 20.11 -13.49 -19.15
C ARG A 454 19.19 -13.76 -20.34
N GLY A 455 17.89 -13.94 -20.09
CA GLY A 455 16.84 -14.15 -21.11
C GLY A 455 16.28 -12.88 -21.74
N GLY A 456 16.95 -11.72 -21.59
CA GLY A 456 16.57 -10.47 -22.23
C GLY A 456 15.75 -9.52 -21.36
N GLY A 457 15.50 -9.84 -20.10
CA GLY A 457 14.81 -8.94 -19.17
C GLY A 457 15.65 -7.74 -18.78
N GLY A 458 15.02 -6.59 -18.58
CA GLY A 458 15.67 -5.34 -18.16
C GLY A 458 15.73 -5.20 -16.64
N LEU A 459 16.89 -4.86 -16.08
CA LEU A 459 17.08 -4.71 -14.64
C LEU A 459 17.57 -3.31 -14.27
N ILE A 460 16.92 -2.68 -13.31
CA ILE A 460 17.39 -1.47 -12.64
C ILE A 460 17.66 -1.81 -11.17
N ALA A 461 18.81 -1.44 -10.65
CA ALA A 461 19.16 -1.64 -9.25
C ALA A 461 19.79 -0.36 -8.67
N THR A 462 19.58 -0.14 -7.37
CA THR A 462 20.12 1.03 -6.69
C THR A 462 20.82 0.67 -5.39
N TYR A 463 21.80 1.47 -5.03
CA TYR A 463 22.52 1.53 -3.77
C TYR A 463 22.99 0.15 -3.28
N LEU A 464 22.53 -0.31 -2.09
CA LEU A 464 22.97 -1.56 -1.44
C LEU A 464 22.22 -2.82 -1.93
N THR A 465 21.53 -2.76 -3.05
CA THR A 465 20.78 -3.92 -3.58
C THR A 465 21.65 -5.18 -3.58
N SER A 466 21.14 -6.26 -2.99
CA SER A 466 21.76 -7.60 -2.92
C SER A 466 23.04 -7.73 -2.10
N THR A 467 23.36 -6.78 -1.22
CA THR A 467 24.50 -6.89 -0.30
C THR A 467 24.26 -7.85 0.87
N CYS A 468 23.02 -8.25 1.13
CA CYS A 468 22.65 -9.22 2.14
C CYS A 468 21.92 -10.42 1.52
N GLY A 469 22.15 -11.60 2.10
CA GLY A 469 21.51 -12.84 1.69
C GLY A 469 20.31 -13.24 2.53
N GLU A 470 20.14 -14.55 2.72
CA GLU A 470 19.11 -15.15 3.57
C GLU A 470 19.16 -14.55 4.98
N GLY A 471 17.99 -14.28 5.58
CA GLY A 471 17.89 -13.64 6.89
C GLY A 471 18.55 -12.25 6.98
N CYS A 472 18.79 -11.61 5.84
CA CYS A 472 19.47 -10.31 5.74
C CYS A 472 20.90 -10.31 6.34
N ILE A 473 21.62 -11.40 6.15
CA ILE A 473 23.02 -11.54 6.57
C ILE A 473 23.93 -10.87 5.54
N GLU A 474 24.80 -9.96 5.99
CA GLU A 474 25.76 -9.25 5.14
C GLU A 474 26.73 -10.22 4.43
N LYS A 475 26.93 -10.03 3.13
CA LYS A 475 27.80 -10.85 2.29
C LYS A 475 29.12 -10.15 1.91
N TYR A 476 29.26 -8.86 2.22
CA TYR A 476 30.40 -8.02 1.81
C TYR A 476 30.67 -7.98 0.29
N GLU A 477 29.70 -8.44 -0.51
CA GLU A 477 29.70 -8.38 -1.96
C GLU A 477 28.25 -8.36 -2.46
N PHE A 478 28.01 -7.82 -3.65
CA PHE A 478 26.69 -7.92 -4.29
C PHE A 478 26.37 -9.36 -4.68
N GLY A 479 25.21 -9.82 -4.28
CA GLY A 479 24.69 -11.08 -4.81
C GLY A 479 24.47 -11.07 -6.33
N LEU A 480 24.35 -9.89 -6.93
CA LEU A 480 24.19 -9.65 -8.36
C LEU A 480 25.45 -9.06 -9.02
N ALA A 481 26.64 -9.26 -8.43
CA ALA A 481 27.91 -8.67 -8.92
C ALA A 481 28.19 -8.95 -10.40
N GLU A 482 27.95 -10.18 -10.86
CA GLU A 482 28.16 -10.55 -12.27
C GLU A 482 27.11 -9.90 -13.19
N THR A 483 25.86 -9.87 -12.76
CA THR A 483 24.75 -9.30 -13.53
C THR A 483 24.92 -7.79 -13.71
N LEU A 484 25.38 -7.09 -12.67
CA LEU A 484 25.63 -5.65 -12.67
C LEU A 484 27.01 -5.28 -13.19
N LYS A 485 27.90 -6.26 -13.38
CA LYS A 485 29.35 -6.05 -13.64
C LYS A 485 29.97 -5.06 -12.64
N ALA A 486 29.57 -5.17 -11.40
CA ALA A 486 29.99 -4.28 -10.31
C ALA A 486 30.30 -5.08 -9.04
N ARG A 487 31.42 -4.79 -8.38
CA ARG A 487 31.86 -5.39 -7.14
C ARG A 487 31.85 -4.37 -6.01
N PHE A 488 31.20 -4.69 -4.92
CA PHE A 488 31.09 -3.84 -3.74
C PHE A 488 32.45 -3.63 -3.05
N ARG A 489 32.76 -2.39 -2.64
CA ARG A 489 33.98 -2.02 -1.94
C ARG A 489 33.74 -1.20 -0.67
N GLY A 490 32.53 -0.75 -0.44
CA GLY A 490 32.17 0.06 0.72
C GLY A 490 31.14 1.11 0.41
N VAL A 491 30.97 2.05 1.32
CA VAL A 491 30.02 3.15 1.21
C VAL A 491 30.72 4.47 1.49
N LEU A 492 30.63 5.40 0.55
CA LEU A 492 31.00 6.80 0.73
C LEU A 492 29.90 7.51 1.52
N LYS A 493 30.25 8.02 2.70
CA LYS A 493 29.28 8.63 3.64
C LYS A 493 29.56 10.11 3.77
N LEU A 494 28.92 10.91 2.91
CA LEU A 494 28.98 12.37 2.96
C LEU A 494 27.58 12.96 3.06
N PRO A 495 27.39 14.14 3.65
CA PRO A 495 26.08 14.80 3.69
C PRO A 495 25.61 15.25 2.31
N TRP A 496 26.56 15.61 1.42
CA TRP A 496 26.35 16.06 0.05
C TRP A 496 27.35 15.45 -0.89
N THR A 497 26.91 15.15 -2.09
CA THR A 497 27.75 14.75 -3.22
C THR A 497 27.15 15.30 -4.51
N TYR A 498 27.91 15.19 -5.58
CA TYR A 498 27.44 15.49 -6.93
C TYR A 498 27.62 14.29 -7.83
N VAL A 499 26.84 14.24 -8.88
CA VAL A 499 27.01 13.31 -9.98
C VAL A 499 27.34 14.11 -11.24
N THR A 500 28.49 13.85 -11.82
CA THR A 500 28.96 14.46 -13.07
C THR A 500 28.90 13.46 -14.20
N GLN A 501 28.48 13.93 -15.38
CA GLN A 501 28.36 13.07 -16.56
C GLN A 501 29.73 12.71 -17.11
N ALA A 502 29.96 11.41 -17.31
CA ALA A 502 31.20 10.92 -17.98
C ALA A 502 30.96 10.66 -19.46
N ARG A 503 29.71 10.35 -19.87
CA ARG A 503 29.30 10.07 -21.25
C ARG A 503 27.99 10.80 -21.57
N HIS A 504 28.10 12.01 -22.11
CA HIS A 504 26.96 12.88 -22.45
C HIS A 504 26.00 12.30 -23.50
N ASP A 505 26.51 11.44 -24.37
CA ASP A 505 25.79 10.78 -25.47
C ASP A 505 25.03 9.51 -25.06
N HIS A 506 25.20 9.08 -23.82
CA HIS A 506 24.58 7.83 -23.37
C HIS A 506 23.06 7.97 -23.18
N PRO A 507 22.22 6.99 -23.61
CA PRO A 507 20.76 7.06 -23.51
C PRO A 507 20.22 7.27 -22.07
N LEU A 508 20.94 6.81 -21.05
CA LEU A 508 20.58 7.07 -19.65
C LEU A 508 20.61 8.55 -19.27
N LEU A 509 21.30 9.38 -20.05
CA LEU A 509 21.43 10.82 -19.82
C LEU A 509 20.66 11.68 -20.83
N GLU A 510 19.80 11.07 -21.65
CA GLU A 510 18.98 11.78 -22.62
C GLU A 510 18.12 12.87 -21.96
N GLY A 511 18.29 14.13 -22.39
CA GLY A 511 17.56 15.28 -21.86
C GLY A 511 17.94 15.68 -20.42
N ILE A 512 19.03 15.13 -19.87
CA ILE A 512 19.59 15.57 -18.60
C ILE A 512 20.52 16.75 -18.85
N PRO A 513 20.37 17.88 -18.11
CA PRO A 513 21.27 19.02 -18.20
C PRO A 513 22.74 18.60 -17.95
N GLN A 514 23.68 19.23 -18.64
CA GLN A 514 25.13 18.96 -18.48
C GLN A 514 25.71 19.51 -17.16
N THR A 515 24.90 20.11 -16.32
CA THR A 515 25.29 20.57 -14.98
C THR A 515 25.42 19.39 -14.01
N PRO A 516 26.28 19.49 -13.00
CA PRO A 516 26.37 18.49 -11.96
C PRO A 516 25.02 18.28 -11.25
N ILE A 517 24.64 17.03 -11.02
CA ILE A 517 23.41 16.68 -10.31
C ILE A 517 23.72 16.63 -8.82
N LEU A 518 23.07 17.45 -8.04
CA LEU A 518 23.21 17.44 -6.59
C LEU A 518 22.55 16.20 -5.99
N VAL A 519 23.28 15.52 -5.12
CA VAL A 519 22.81 14.35 -4.38
C VAL A 519 22.97 14.61 -2.88
N GLY A 520 21.87 14.70 -2.15
CA GLY A 520 21.90 14.99 -0.73
C GLY A 520 20.52 15.27 -0.16
N ASP A 521 20.49 15.54 1.12
CA ASP A 521 19.26 15.98 1.79
C ASP A 521 18.99 17.43 1.45
N MET A 522 18.01 17.65 0.61
CA MET A 522 17.57 18.97 0.17
C MET A 522 16.34 19.46 0.94
N SER A 523 15.80 18.65 1.83
CA SER A 523 14.70 19.05 2.69
C SER A 523 15.25 19.77 3.91
N TYR A 524 14.89 21.05 4.03
CA TYR A 524 15.16 21.84 5.22
C TYR A 524 13.96 21.74 6.14
N ASP A 525 14.09 20.98 7.22
CA ASP A 525 13.08 20.98 8.27
C ASP A 525 13.35 22.14 9.22
N PHE A 526 12.41 23.10 9.29
CA PHE A 526 12.46 24.20 10.23
C PHE A 526 12.44 23.76 11.70
N THR A 527 12.18 22.47 11.97
CA THR A 527 12.24 21.87 13.31
C THR A 527 13.66 21.54 13.79
N ARG A 528 14.68 21.78 12.95
CA ARG A 528 16.10 21.46 13.17
C ARG A 528 16.45 19.97 13.17
N GLU A 529 15.53 19.10 12.87
CA GLU A 529 15.85 17.72 12.59
C GLU A 529 16.29 17.57 11.13
N ARG A 530 17.53 17.16 10.91
CA ARG A 530 18.00 16.81 9.56
C ARG A 530 17.29 15.55 9.12
N VAL A 531 16.35 15.72 8.20
CA VAL A 531 15.62 14.61 7.64
C VAL A 531 16.52 13.89 6.61
N ALA A 532 16.92 12.67 6.91
CA ALA A 532 17.60 11.77 6.02
C ALA A 532 19.06 12.10 5.63
N PRO A 533 20.00 12.14 6.61
CA PRO A 533 21.42 12.40 6.35
C PRO A 533 22.10 11.38 5.41
N HIS A 534 21.45 10.25 5.12
CA HIS A 534 21.99 9.18 4.28
C HIS A 534 21.64 9.31 2.79
N MET A 535 20.94 10.34 2.37
CA MET A 535 20.52 10.49 0.97
C MET A 535 21.70 10.66 0.01
N ALA A 536 22.78 11.31 0.45
CA ALA A 536 23.98 11.54 -0.35
C ALA A 536 24.97 10.37 -0.37
N TRP A 537 24.67 9.26 0.31
CA TRP A 537 25.59 8.14 0.38
C TRP A 537 25.61 7.35 -0.92
N HIS A 538 26.82 6.98 -1.34
CA HIS A 538 27.05 6.16 -2.53
C HIS A 538 27.71 4.85 -2.15
N THR A 539 27.37 3.77 -2.83
CA THR A 539 28.21 2.58 -2.84
C THR A 539 29.51 2.87 -3.61
N ILE A 540 30.64 2.50 -3.04
CA ILE A 540 31.92 2.47 -3.73
C ILE A 540 32.01 1.12 -4.44
N ILE A 541 32.22 1.16 -5.76
CA ILE A 541 32.28 -0.06 -6.57
C ILE A 541 33.54 -0.08 -7.44
N LYS A 542 34.05 -1.29 -7.70
CA LYS A 542 34.89 -1.59 -8.85
C LYS A 542 33.97 -2.15 -9.94
N SER A 543 33.98 -1.54 -11.11
CA SER A 543 33.05 -1.91 -12.18
C SER A 543 33.79 -2.21 -13.48
N ASP A 544 33.34 -3.26 -14.17
CA ASP A 544 33.70 -3.61 -15.54
C ASP A 544 32.57 -3.22 -16.52
N ALA A 545 31.53 -2.50 -16.04
CA ALA A 545 30.45 -1.95 -16.83
C ALA A 545 30.81 -0.58 -17.43
N ASP A 546 30.03 -0.11 -18.40
CA ASP A 546 30.12 1.24 -18.90
C ASP A 546 29.83 2.27 -17.80
N VAL A 547 30.80 3.11 -17.48
CA VAL A 547 30.61 4.21 -16.52
C VAL A 547 29.99 5.40 -17.24
N VAL A 548 28.71 5.64 -16.94
CA VAL A 548 27.91 6.70 -17.57
C VAL A 548 28.06 8.04 -16.83
N ALA A 549 28.18 7.98 -15.51
CA ALA A 549 28.41 9.15 -14.66
C ALA A 549 29.29 8.80 -13.46
N GLN A 550 29.94 9.80 -12.89
CA GLN A 550 30.88 9.67 -11.78
C GLN A 550 30.42 10.46 -10.58
N VAL A 551 30.80 10.00 -9.40
CA VAL A 551 30.65 10.75 -8.15
C VAL A 551 31.64 11.90 -8.15
N ALA A 552 31.18 13.08 -7.76
CA ALA A 552 32.02 14.23 -7.51
C ALA A 552 31.85 14.75 -6.09
N LEU A 553 32.91 15.31 -5.54
CA LEU A 553 32.95 15.77 -4.16
C LEU A 553 32.51 17.21 -4.03
N PRO A 554 31.83 17.57 -2.94
CA PRO A 554 31.65 18.94 -2.53
C PRO A 554 32.97 19.53 -2.00
N ALA A 555 33.16 20.83 -2.18
CA ALA A 555 34.34 21.55 -1.65
C ALA A 555 34.28 21.72 -0.10
N SER A 556 33.09 21.57 0.47
CA SER A 556 32.87 21.65 1.92
C SER A 556 31.61 20.84 2.29
N GLU A 557 31.42 20.54 3.56
CA GLU A 557 30.20 19.89 4.07
C GLU A 557 28.95 20.77 4.00
N TRP A 558 29.14 22.09 3.90
CA TRP A 558 28.08 23.09 3.95
C TRP A 558 28.20 24.07 2.80
N GLY A 559 27.08 24.62 2.37
CA GLY A 559 27.05 25.69 1.39
C GLY A 559 27.60 27.00 1.95
N PHE A 560 27.66 28.04 1.12
CA PHE A 560 28.26 29.31 1.43
C PHE A 560 27.64 29.98 2.67
N GLU A 561 26.33 29.90 2.84
CA GLU A 561 25.61 30.39 4.04
C GLU A 561 25.44 29.27 5.06
N TYR A 562 26.54 28.80 5.62
CA TYR A 562 26.54 27.62 6.52
C TYR A 562 25.63 27.75 7.75
N THR A 563 25.30 28.95 8.18
CA THR A 563 24.42 29.19 9.33
C THR A 563 22.98 28.76 9.08
N LEU A 564 22.54 28.75 7.83
CA LEU A 564 21.17 28.42 7.42
C LEU A 564 21.06 27.35 6.33
N GLY A 565 22.20 26.86 5.79
CA GLY A 565 22.19 25.82 4.77
C GLY A 565 21.42 26.18 3.47
N ARG A 566 21.40 27.46 3.09
CA ARG A 566 20.55 27.96 1.99
C ARG A 566 21.08 27.66 0.59
N SER A 567 22.33 27.23 0.46
CA SER A 567 22.91 26.89 -0.82
C SER A 567 23.63 25.55 -0.75
N PRO A 568 23.66 24.78 -1.85
CA PRO A 568 24.50 23.59 -1.91
C PRO A 568 25.97 23.98 -1.83
N PRO A 569 26.85 23.10 -1.32
CA PRO A 569 28.28 23.34 -1.30
C PRO A 569 28.83 23.42 -2.74
N ALA A 570 29.89 24.20 -2.94
CA ALA A 570 30.55 24.26 -4.25
C ALA A 570 31.12 22.88 -4.65
N LEU A 571 31.21 22.64 -5.95
CA LEU A 571 31.82 21.43 -6.50
C LEU A 571 33.35 21.50 -6.38
N ALA A 572 33.97 20.47 -5.78
CA ALA A 572 35.44 20.35 -5.75
C ALA A 572 35.97 19.63 -7.00
N GLY A 573 35.34 18.56 -7.45
CA GLY A 573 35.73 17.81 -8.63
C GLY A 573 35.29 16.35 -8.65
N ALA A 574 35.43 15.71 -9.79
CA ALA A 574 35.12 14.30 -9.98
C ALA A 574 36.15 13.39 -9.29
N THR A 575 35.68 12.27 -8.75
CA THR A 575 36.51 11.29 -8.01
C THR A 575 37.04 10.15 -8.87
N GLY A 576 36.50 9.95 -10.08
CA GLY A 576 36.69 8.72 -10.83
C GLY A 576 35.84 7.53 -10.35
N LEU A 577 35.13 7.65 -9.21
CA LEU A 577 34.22 6.60 -8.73
C LEU A 577 32.93 6.60 -9.56
N PRO A 578 32.49 5.41 -10.05
CA PRO A 578 31.22 5.32 -10.78
C PRO A 578 30.03 5.76 -9.93
N ALA A 579 29.11 6.53 -10.53
CA ALA A 579 27.81 6.87 -9.95
C ALA A 579 26.68 6.16 -10.69
N ILE A 580 26.73 6.14 -12.02
CA ILE A 580 25.78 5.43 -12.89
C ILE A 580 26.57 4.49 -13.78
N THR A 581 26.17 3.23 -13.82
CA THR A 581 26.75 2.23 -14.72
C THR A 581 25.67 1.55 -15.54
N ALA A 582 26.06 1.15 -16.76
CA ALA A 582 25.23 0.41 -17.70
C ALA A 582 25.95 -0.85 -18.14
N SER A 583 25.25 -1.98 -18.21
CA SER A 583 25.87 -3.22 -18.70
C SER A 583 24.86 -4.13 -19.40
N THR A 584 25.39 -5.21 -19.98
CA THR A 584 24.62 -6.32 -20.54
C THR A 584 24.96 -7.60 -19.81
N TYR A 585 23.97 -8.48 -19.62
CA TYR A 585 24.15 -9.80 -19.06
C TYR A 585 23.27 -10.80 -19.82
N GLY A 586 23.88 -11.67 -20.63
CA GLY A 586 23.17 -12.41 -21.66
C GLY A 586 22.53 -11.44 -22.66
N ASP A 587 21.24 -11.62 -22.93
CA ASP A 587 20.48 -10.75 -23.84
C ASP A 587 19.86 -9.52 -23.15
N GLY A 588 19.94 -9.44 -21.82
CA GLY A 588 19.35 -8.36 -21.05
C GLY A 588 20.30 -7.21 -20.75
N LYS A 589 19.71 -6.06 -20.43
CA LYS A 589 20.43 -4.84 -20.08
C LYS A 589 20.22 -4.49 -18.60
N THR A 590 21.23 -3.88 -17.99
CA THR A 590 21.17 -3.41 -16.62
C THR A 590 21.56 -1.95 -16.49
N ALA A 591 20.93 -1.24 -15.57
CA ALA A 591 21.34 0.08 -15.12
C ALA A 591 21.49 0.05 -13.58
N TYR A 592 22.62 0.53 -13.08
CA TYR A 592 22.85 0.57 -11.64
C TYR A 592 23.23 1.98 -11.20
N TYR A 593 22.56 2.44 -10.14
CA TYR A 593 22.77 3.73 -9.51
C TYR A 593 23.38 3.52 -8.12
N THR A 594 24.52 4.14 -7.84
CA THR A 594 25.23 3.93 -6.57
C THR A 594 24.59 4.59 -5.37
N TRP A 595 23.49 5.35 -5.57
CA TRP A 595 22.71 6.03 -4.53
C TRP A 595 21.21 5.73 -4.63
N GLN A 596 20.43 6.25 -3.68
CA GLN A 596 18.97 6.07 -3.66
C GLN A 596 18.27 7.11 -4.55
N LEU A 597 18.22 6.85 -5.87
CA LEU A 597 17.63 7.76 -6.87
C LEU A 597 16.12 7.96 -6.67
N GLY A 598 15.39 6.88 -6.36
CA GLY A 598 13.94 6.93 -6.09
C GLY A 598 13.63 7.79 -4.88
N ARG A 599 14.42 7.66 -3.81
CA ARG A 599 14.26 8.46 -2.60
C ARG A 599 14.42 9.96 -2.85
N HIS A 600 15.36 10.35 -3.72
CA HIS A 600 15.51 11.74 -4.14
C HIS A 600 14.27 12.23 -4.88
N TYR A 601 13.72 11.42 -5.78
CA TYR A 601 12.48 11.81 -6.45
C TYR A 601 11.30 11.91 -5.48
N TRP A 602 11.13 10.94 -4.58
CA TRP A 602 10.04 10.96 -3.60
C TRP A 602 10.07 12.20 -2.69
N ARG A 603 11.25 12.53 -2.18
CA ARG A 603 11.39 13.62 -1.20
C ARG A 603 11.48 15.01 -1.81
N VAL A 604 12.04 15.14 -2.99
CA VAL A 604 12.35 16.44 -3.61
C VAL A 604 11.53 16.71 -4.86
N GLY A 605 11.22 15.67 -5.64
CA GLY A 605 10.36 15.78 -6.83
C GLY A 605 11.00 16.48 -8.03
N LEU A 606 12.33 16.62 -8.10
CA LEU A 606 12.98 17.30 -9.23
C LEU A 606 12.80 16.53 -10.54
N PRO A 607 12.45 17.22 -11.64
CA PRO A 607 12.28 16.61 -12.97
C PRO A 607 13.50 15.81 -13.43
N THR A 608 14.71 16.22 -13.05
CA THR A 608 15.97 15.52 -13.39
C THR A 608 15.97 14.08 -12.85
N TYR A 609 15.54 13.85 -11.61
CA TYR A 609 15.51 12.51 -11.04
C TYR A 609 14.47 11.64 -11.73
N ARG A 610 13.28 12.19 -12.03
CA ARG A 610 12.25 11.50 -12.80
C ARG A 610 12.76 11.11 -14.18
N ARG A 611 13.44 12.03 -14.87
CA ARG A 611 14.02 11.77 -16.19
C ARG A 611 15.06 10.66 -16.16
N LEU A 612 15.93 10.62 -15.15
CA LEU A 612 16.89 9.53 -14.96
C LEU A 612 16.20 8.16 -14.80
N ILE A 613 15.12 8.12 -14.01
CA ILE A 613 14.32 6.89 -13.83
C ILE A 613 13.71 6.43 -15.16
N LEU A 614 13.09 7.35 -15.91
CA LEU A 614 12.47 7.03 -17.20
C LEU A 614 13.49 6.57 -18.23
N ASN A 615 14.63 7.26 -18.31
CA ASN A 615 15.69 6.88 -19.22
C ASN A 615 16.22 5.48 -18.89
N ALA A 616 16.32 5.14 -17.59
CA ALA A 616 16.71 3.80 -17.17
C ALA A 616 15.71 2.75 -17.64
N VAL A 617 14.39 3.00 -17.44
CA VAL A 617 13.35 2.10 -17.91
C VAL A 617 13.40 1.90 -19.42
N LYS A 618 13.50 2.98 -20.20
CA LYS A 618 13.62 2.90 -21.67
C LYS A 618 14.86 2.15 -22.12
N TYR A 619 16.01 2.41 -21.47
CA TYR A 619 17.29 1.81 -21.84
C TYR A 619 17.33 0.29 -21.61
N VAL A 620 16.78 -0.18 -20.46
CA VAL A 620 16.84 -1.60 -20.10
C VAL A 620 15.67 -2.40 -20.66
N ALA A 621 14.56 -1.76 -21.02
CA ALA A 621 13.34 -2.44 -21.44
C ALA A 621 13.59 -3.42 -22.60
N ARG A 622 13.07 -4.65 -22.45
CA ARG A 622 13.09 -5.66 -23.51
C ARG A 622 12.25 -5.25 -24.72
N VAL A 623 11.12 -4.64 -24.45
CA VAL A 623 10.20 -4.07 -25.45
C VAL A 623 9.68 -2.74 -24.95
N ASP A 624 9.31 -1.85 -25.86
CA ASP A 624 8.68 -0.58 -25.52
C ASP A 624 7.32 -0.77 -24.86
N ALA A 625 6.91 0.20 -24.03
CA ALA A 625 5.59 0.20 -23.42
C ALA A 625 4.47 0.08 -24.47
N PRO A 626 3.52 -0.85 -24.30
CA PRO A 626 2.45 -1.08 -25.26
C PRO A 626 1.40 0.05 -25.28
N VAL A 627 1.41 0.91 -24.27
CA VAL A 627 0.51 2.06 -24.13
C VAL A 627 1.34 3.32 -23.85
N LYS A 628 0.96 4.43 -24.49
CA LYS A 628 1.51 5.77 -24.24
C LYS A 628 0.35 6.74 -24.08
N VAL A 629 0.32 7.47 -22.97
CA VAL A 629 -0.73 8.47 -22.68
C VAL A 629 -0.09 9.86 -22.64
N GLN A 630 -0.66 10.78 -23.36
CA GLN A 630 -0.32 12.20 -23.31
C GLN A 630 -1.35 12.93 -22.48
N ALA A 631 -1.04 13.15 -21.21
CA ALA A 631 -1.85 13.85 -20.25
C ALA A 631 -0.95 14.48 -19.17
N PRO A 632 -1.43 15.45 -18.38
CA PRO A 632 -0.72 15.95 -17.21
C PRO A 632 -0.45 14.84 -16.17
N GLU A 633 0.64 14.96 -15.40
CA GLU A 633 0.97 14.01 -14.30
C GLU A 633 -0.14 13.86 -13.24
N THR A 634 -1.05 14.83 -13.16
CA THR A 634 -2.23 14.83 -12.28
C THR A 634 -3.37 13.93 -12.77
N VAL A 635 -3.22 13.29 -13.92
CA VAL A 635 -4.14 12.24 -14.39
C VAL A 635 -3.56 10.89 -14.01
N SER A 636 -4.19 10.20 -13.07
CA SER A 636 -3.82 8.81 -12.76
C SER A 636 -4.34 7.87 -13.84
N THR A 637 -3.49 6.97 -14.29
CA THR A 637 -3.83 5.95 -15.30
C THR A 637 -3.58 4.56 -14.75
N GLU A 638 -4.49 3.63 -15.00
CA GLU A 638 -4.28 2.20 -14.74
C GLU A 638 -4.73 1.38 -15.96
N TYR A 639 -4.12 0.22 -16.13
CA TYR A 639 -4.22 -0.56 -17.35
C TYR A 639 -4.49 -2.03 -17.03
N PHE A 640 -5.51 -2.60 -17.72
CA PHE A 640 -5.89 -3.99 -17.55
C PHE A 640 -6.15 -4.65 -18.89
N THR A 641 -5.98 -5.95 -18.94
CA THR A 641 -6.38 -6.80 -20.05
C THR A 641 -7.49 -7.76 -19.62
N GLN A 642 -8.43 -8.03 -20.53
CA GLN A 642 -9.54 -8.97 -20.32
C GLN A 642 -9.82 -9.67 -21.65
N GLY A 643 -9.27 -10.87 -21.85
CA GLY A 643 -9.22 -11.52 -23.16
C GLY A 643 -8.51 -10.62 -24.17
N ASP A 644 -9.18 -10.29 -25.27
CA ASP A 644 -8.64 -9.42 -26.32
C ASP A 644 -8.89 -7.92 -26.06
N ARG A 645 -9.50 -7.56 -24.93
CA ARG A 645 -9.76 -6.19 -24.54
C ARG A 645 -8.59 -5.59 -23.77
N LEU A 646 -8.31 -4.30 -24.01
CA LEU A 646 -7.49 -3.46 -23.16
C LEU A 646 -8.37 -2.42 -22.50
N ILE A 647 -8.28 -2.28 -21.20
CA ILE A 647 -9.10 -1.37 -20.38
C ILE A 647 -8.16 -0.36 -19.74
N ILE A 648 -8.45 0.92 -19.94
CA ILE A 648 -7.64 2.03 -19.42
C ILE A 648 -8.54 2.91 -18.56
N HIS A 649 -8.19 3.04 -17.30
CA HIS A 649 -8.81 3.98 -16.38
C HIS A 649 -8.08 5.30 -16.38
N LEU A 650 -8.82 6.40 -16.38
CA LEU A 650 -8.30 7.77 -16.30
C LEU A 650 -9.00 8.48 -15.13
N LEU A 651 -8.24 8.87 -14.11
CA LEU A 651 -8.75 9.57 -12.94
C LEU A 651 -8.07 10.93 -12.79
N ASN A 652 -8.86 12.01 -12.74
CA ASN A 652 -8.39 13.38 -12.72
C ASN A 652 -8.16 13.86 -11.27
N HIS A 653 -6.93 14.15 -10.91
CA HIS A 653 -6.52 14.69 -9.60
C HIS A 653 -6.13 16.19 -9.66
N THR A 654 -6.66 16.96 -10.58
CA THR A 654 -6.36 18.41 -10.72
C THR A 654 -7.00 19.26 -9.63
N TYR A 655 -7.17 18.74 -8.46
CA TYR A 655 -7.63 19.49 -7.30
C TYR A 655 -6.46 19.98 -6.44
N ASN A 656 -6.63 21.15 -5.87
CA ASN A 656 -5.61 21.74 -4.99
C ASN A 656 -5.79 21.22 -3.57
N GLN A 657 -5.05 20.18 -3.23
CA GLN A 657 -4.94 19.73 -1.85
C GLN A 657 -3.88 20.59 -1.15
N ARG A 658 -4.31 21.60 -0.44
CA ARG A 658 -3.40 22.43 0.36
C ARG A 658 -3.14 21.72 1.68
N ILE A 659 -1.92 21.21 1.82
CA ILE A 659 -1.35 20.89 3.12
C ILE A 659 -0.74 22.20 3.62
N GLN A 660 -1.40 22.85 4.54
CA GLN A 660 -0.83 24.04 5.18
C GLN A 660 -0.28 23.63 6.54
N ALA A 661 1.04 23.71 6.69
CA ALA A 661 1.65 23.58 8.00
C ALA A 661 1.14 24.73 8.91
N ILE A 662 0.36 24.41 9.92
CA ILE A 662 -0.14 25.36 10.90
C ILE A 662 0.74 25.24 12.13
N GLY A 663 1.70 26.13 12.23
CA GLY A 663 2.47 26.35 13.45
C GLY A 663 3.51 25.26 13.74
N ILE A 664 4.64 25.73 14.21
CA ILE A 664 5.75 24.90 14.67
C ILE A 664 5.55 24.67 16.17
N GLY A 665 4.60 23.81 16.51
CA GLY A 665 4.46 23.34 17.88
C GLY A 665 5.39 22.14 18.10
N LYS A 666 6.16 22.14 19.18
CA LYS A 666 6.80 20.93 19.68
C LYS A 666 5.70 19.96 20.14
N THR A 667 5.09 19.23 19.24
CA THR A 667 4.27 18.11 19.64
C THR A 667 5.21 16.97 20.03
N LYS A 668 5.21 16.60 21.28
CA LYS A 668 5.79 15.36 21.75
C LYS A 668 5.04 14.23 21.04
N GLN A 669 5.68 13.67 20.04
CA GLN A 669 5.25 12.57 19.18
C GLN A 669 4.13 12.93 18.18
N PRO A 670 4.46 13.10 16.90
CA PRO A 670 3.50 12.85 15.86
C PRO A 670 3.20 11.33 15.88
N ILE A 671 1.96 10.98 16.12
CA ILE A 671 1.49 9.65 15.73
C ILE A 671 1.71 9.58 14.21
N PRO A 672 2.42 8.57 13.67
CA PRO A 672 2.58 8.45 12.23
C PRO A 672 1.21 8.51 11.55
N GLY A 673 1.03 9.43 10.61
CA GLY A 673 -0.25 9.68 9.95
C GLY A 673 -1.13 10.78 10.58
N TYR A 674 -0.78 11.30 11.75
CA TYR A 674 -1.55 12.36 12.42
C TYR A 674 -0.68 13.60 12.63
N SER A 675 -0.68 14.51 11.69
CA SER A 675 -0.12 15.84 11.90
C SER A 675 -1.22 16.77 12.41
N THR A 676 -1.21 17.08 13.70
CA THR A 676 -2.06 18.13 14.27
C THR A 676 -1.63 19.53 13.82
N SER A 677 -0.50 19.64 13.12
CA SER A 677 0.07 20.89 12.64
C SER A 677 -0.23 21.21 11.17
N ALA A 678 -0.94 20.32 10.45
CA ALA A 678 -1.28 20.56 9.06
C ALA A 678 -2.81 20.69 8.88
N ALA A 679 -3.24 21.76 8.25
CA ALA A 679 -4.61 21.86 7.75
C ALA A 679 -4.65 21.24 6.34
N VAL A 680 -5.39 20.18 6.19
CA VAL A 680 -5.68 19.58 4.90
C VAL A 680 -7.07 20.00 4.47
N HIS A 681 -7.17 20.69 3.35
CA HIS A 681 -8.47 21.07 2.78
C HIS A 681 -8.94 19.96 1.86
N PRO A 682 -10.16 19.42 2.06
CA PRO A 682 -10.68 18.40 1.15
C PRO A 682 -10.87 18.99 -0.24
N PRO A 683 -10.63 18.22 -1.31
CA PRO A 683 -10.89 18.68 -2.67
C PRO A 683 -12.37 18.98 -2.87
N ARG A 684 -12.69 20.06 -3.58
CA ARG A 684 -14.06 20.54 -3.84
C ARG A 684 -14.43 20.47 -5.30
N GLU A 685 -13.46 20.62 -6.19
CA GLU A 685 -13.62 20.63 -7.63
C GLU A 685 -12.35 20.09 -8.31
N VAL A 686 -12.50 19.65 -9.55
CA VAL A 686 -11.41 19.33 -10.46
C VAL A 686 -11.45 20.26 -11.66
N ILE A 687 -10.29 20.50 -12.25
CA ILE A 687 -10.20 21.21 -13.55
C ILE A 687 -10.34 20.14 -14.64
N PRO A 688 -11.36 20.23 -15.52
CA PRO A 688 -11.48 19.31 -16.64
C PRO A 688 -10.26 19.35 -17.55
N ILE A 689 -9.71 18.20 -17.88
CA ILE A 689 -8.56 18.05 -18.79
C ILE A 689 -9.10 17.79 -20.20
N LYS A 690 -8.61 18.55 -21.17
CA LYS A 690 -8.98 18.40 -22.58
C LYS A 690 -7.85 17.73 -23.39
N ASP A 691 -8.24 17.17 -24.53
CA ASP A 691 -7.34 16.72 -25.58
C ASP A 691 -6.33 15.64 -25.13
N ILE A 692 -6.77 14.70 -24.27
CA ILE A 692 -5.95 13.56 -23.88
C ILE A 692 -5.80 12.64 -25.08
N THR A 693 -4.56 12.28 -25.38
CA THR A 693 -4.24 11.34 -26.47
C THR A 693 -3.69 10.03 -25.87
N ILE A 694 -4.30 8.92 -26.25
CA ILE A 694 -3.88 7.58 -25.88
C ILE A 694 -3.41 6.84 -27.13
N LYS A 695 -2.22 6.24 -27.11
CA LYS A 695 -1.69 5.39 -28.18
C LYS A 695 -1.53 3.98 -27.65
N VAL A 696 -2.16 3.02 -28.33
CA VAL A 696 -2.11 1.59 -27.98
C VAL A 696 -1.54 0.82 -29.15
N ARG A 697 -0.55 -0.04 -28.90
CA ARG A 697 0.04 -0.92 -29.90
C ARG A 697 -0.88 -2.12 -30.10
N VAL A 698 -1.50 -2.25 -31.27
CA VAL A 698 -2.48 -3.29 -31.59
C VAL A 698 -2.14 -4.08 -32.87
N GLY A 699 -1.02 -3.75 -33.53
CA GLY A 699 -0.62 -4.33 -34.81
C GLY A 699 -1.39 -3.77 -36.00
N ASP A 700 -2.69 -4.08 -36.12
CA ASP A 700 -3.59 -3.57 -37.15
C ASP A 700 -4.72 -2.71 -36.54
N PRO A 701 -4.55 -1.38 -36.50
CA PRO A 701 -5.56 -0.47 -35.90
C PRO A 701 -6.93 -0.53 -36.56
N SER A 702 -7.04 -0.98 -37.79
CA SER A 702 -8.33 -1.04 -38.51
C SER A 702 -9.33 -2.03 -37.88
N LYS A 703 -8.78 -3.02 -37.15
CA LYS A 703 -9.55 -4.09 -36.49
C LYS A 703 -10.06 -3.74 -35.09
N PHE A 704 -9.73 -2.58 -34.56
CA PHE A 704 -10.06 -2.19 -33.18
C PHE A 704 -10.94 -0.94 -33.14
N THR A 705 -11.75 -0.87 -32.10
CA THR A 705 -12.53 0.30 -31.72
C THR A 705 -12.20 0.70 -30.27
N ALA A 706 -12.59 1.90 -29.86
CA ALA A 706 -12.49 2.36 -28.49
C ALA A 706 -13.84 2.90 -28.01
N LEU A 707 -14.25 2.49 -26.82
CA LEU A 707 -15.51 2.85 -26.19
C LEU A 707 -15.26 3.61 -24.88
N ALA A 708 -16.22 4.44 -24.50
CA ALA A 708 -16.29 5.12 -23.20
C ALA A 708 -17.57 4.64 -22.46
N PRO A 709 -17.49 3.56 -21.66
CA PRO A 709 -18.63 2.97 -20.98
C PRO A 709 -19.41 3.97 -20.11
N LEU A 710 -18.70 4.84 -19.37
CA LEU A 710 -19.32 5.85 -18.49
C LEU A 710 -20.03 6.98 -19.26
N LYS A 711 -19.82 7.07 -20.57
CA LYS A 711 -20.56 7.95 -21.51
C LYS A 711 -21.60 7.18 -22.34
N ASN A 712 -22.34 6.29 -21.70
CA ASN A 712 -23.35 5.43 -22.34
C ASN A 712 -22.77 4.55 -23.47
N GLY A 713 -21.52 4.07 -23.30
CA GLY A 713 -20.87 3.23 -24.30
C GLY A 713 -20.54 3.95 -25.63
N SER A 714 -20.43 5.29 -25.61
CA SER A 714 -20.12 6.04 -26.82
C SER A 714 -18.77 5.67 -27.41
N THR A 715 -18.71 5.55 -28.73
CA THR A 715 -17.47 5.31 -29.47
C THR A 715 -16.59 6.54 -29.43
N LEU A 716 -15.32 6.36 -29.05
CA LEU A 716 -14.32 7.42 -29.08
C LEU A 716 -13.72 7.58 -30.48
N GLN A 717 -13.25 8.78 -30.78
CA GLN A 717 -12.55 9.05 -32.04
C GLN A 717 -11.22 8.31 -32.06
N THR A 718 -11.00 7.50 -33.12
CA THR A 718 -9.79 6.71 -33.32
C THR A 718 -9.17 6.94 -34.69
N ARG A 719 -7.83 6.81 -34.77
CA ARG A 719 -7.08 6.80 -36.04
C ARG A 719 -5.92 5.82 -35.97
N GLY A 720 -5.59 5.19 -37.08
CA GLY A 720 -4.39 4.37 -37.21
C GLY A 720 -3.12 5.22 -37.44
N ASN A 721 -2.01 4.79 -36.85
CA ASN A 721 -0.67 5.33 -37.13
C ASN A 721 0.36 4.18 -37.04
N GLY A 722 0.62 3.53 -38.16
CA GLY A 722 1.39 2.30 -38.21
C GLY A 722 0.72 1.21 -37.38
N GLU A 723 1.44 0.59 -36.46
CA GLU A 723 0.92 -0.41 -35.51
C GLU A 723 0.12 0.16 -34.32
N TRP A 724 -0.03 1.48 -34.25
CA TRP A 724 -0.64 2.19 -33.14
C TRP A 724 -2.07 2.62 -33.44
N LEU A 725 -3.00 2.26 -32.57
CA LEU A 725 -4.32 2.89 -32.47
C LEU A 725 -4.18 4.17 -31.63
N VAL A 726 -4.48 5.32 -32.22
CA VAL A 726 -4.49 6.62 -31.55
C VAL A 726 -5.92 6.97 -31.21
N ILE A 727 -6.19 7.19 -29.93
CA ILE A 727 -7.51 7.47 -29.37
C ILE A 727 -7.50 8.87 -28.79
N SER A 728 -8.55 9.65 -29.07
CA SER A 728 -8.76 10.98 -28.51
C SER A 728 -9.85 10.96 -27.44
N VAL A 729 -9.53 11.48 -26.25
CA VAL A 729 -10.50 11.75 -25.19
C VAL A 729 -10.63 13.27 -25.07
N ASP A 730 -11.70 13.81 -25.61
CA ASP A 730 -11.89 15.27 -25.74
C ASP A 730 -11.91 15.98 -24.39
N THR A 731 -12.56 15.38 -23.39
CA THR A 731 -12.65 15.96 -22.04
C THR A 731 -12.75 14.86 -20.99
N LEU A 732 -11.81 14.88 -20.07
CA LEU A 732 -11.87 14.14 -18.81
C LEU A 732 -12.33 15.09 -17.70
N LYS A 733 -13.53 14.88 -17.18
CA LYS A 733 -14.03 15.61 -16.00
C LYS A 733 -13.38 15.06 -14.73
N GLU A 734 -13.99 14.07 -14.12
CA GLU A 734 -13.48 13.42 -12.91
C GLU A 734 -12.86 12.05 -13.22
N TYR A 735 -13.60 11.18 -13.91
CA TYR A 735 -13.25 9.79 -14.16
C TYR A 735 -13.78 9.32 -15.51
N GLU A 736 -13.01 8.46 -16.20
CA GLU A 736 -13.41 7.81 -17.43
C GLU A 736 -12.72 6.44 -17.57
N VAL A 737 -13.41 5.54 -18.24
CA VAL A 737 -12.88 4.25 -18.67
C VAL A 737 -12.84 4.19 -20.17
N VAL A 738 -11.70 3.81 -20.74
CA VAL A 738 -11.54 3.60 -22.18
C VAL A 738 -11.33 2.11 -22.41
N VAL A 739 -12.25 1.50 -23.15
CA VAL A 739 -12.18 0.08 -23.51
C VAL A 739 -11.82 -0.04 -24.99
N ILE A 740 -10.71 -0.68 -25.26
CA ILE A 740 -10.26 -1.00 -26.63
C ILE A 740 -10.56 -2.48 -26.87
N GLU A 741 -11.33 -2.74 -27.93
CA GLU A 741 -11.76 -4.10 -28.27
C GLU A 741 -11.76 -4.33 -29.79
N PRO A 742 -11.64 -5.61 -30.24
CA PRO A 742 -11.81 -5.93 -31.65
C PRO A 742 -13.18 -5.47 -32.17
N LYS A 743 -13.22 -4.99 -33.40
CA LYS A 743 -14.48 -4.78 -34.12
C LYS A 743 -15.14 -6.11 -34.40
N GLY A 744 -16.41 -6.25 -34.04
CA GLY A 744 -17.19 -7.46 -34.29
C GLY A 744 -17.39 -7.76 -35.77
#